data_c408d65a6411a26ec8d4071315d4db67
#
_entry.id   c408d65a6411a26ec8d4071315d4db67
#
_cell.length_a   1.000
_cell.length_b   1.000
_cell.length_c   1.000
_cell.angle_alpha   90.00
_cell.angle_beta   90.00
_cell.angle_gamma   90.00
#
_symmetry.space_group_name_H-M   'P 1'
#
loop_
_entity.id
_entity.type
_entity.pdbx_description
1 polymer ?
#
loop_
_entity_poly.entity_id
_entity_poly.type
_entity_poly.pdbx_seq_one_letter_code
_entity_poly.pdbx_strand_id
1 'polypeptide(L)'
;MRCDNLISITDLFLFKDNLLLEPLGFMNIRKTILSCLLSSLALMPVAASNPTADSLYAAVQKQLARGWNTWDVRSVLTHVYMPYAFAVDLNLVDGQGKRMNLFLIGDRGKDAPRLKPHAHTYDGNYTKVDVSWHGLKFTVETAAEGSKNVILVTPSSDNQQGGKLVVYPKSLWMRGNIVNSQDGEFMIGPKDKSLLVKGKIIGRFLERRNHEQFISLDAPITICMGEDMSWEAAKDFVARHASQFIREKKAQYGKDYDCYNGMQTVLGWDTFYDPSTRKVISPVSRIWSSQWFASSDFGGFTLFCWDTYFAAIMFSVDNKQLAYANATEITKAITEAGFVPNCYYSNGFKSRDRSQPPVGSLAVWSIYKRYQEKWFLELLYDELLTWNRWWDKNRQDKGLLCQGSSPYEKVTYFRSEYDANTRYGAILESGLDNSPMYDGVPFDNKKHLLEQNDVGTTSLYVMDCDYLAKIARELGHLQDAEELKARGDGYRNLMGELWDEADGYYYNRSTRDGKFNKRTSPTNFYPLLAKVPSQTQAKRMIKEHLLNEKEFWGEYIIPATPRNDGAFKDNEYWRGRIWGPLNFLVYLGLRNYDFPKVRKEFAEKSKKLFLQSWLKDGYVFENYNATTGQGDDTLRSDKYYHWGALLAYISLIENGKIE
;
A
#
# COMPACT_ATOMS: atom_id res chain seq x y z
N MET A 1 29.44 38.74 -14.75
CA MET A 1 30.60 38.93 -13.86
C MET A 1 30.92 37.59 -13.23
N ARG A 2 32.15 37.17 -13.46
CA ARG A 2 32.81 35.95 -12.94
C ARG A 2 32.93 35.92 -11.45
N CYS A 3 32.96 34.71 -10.88
CA CYS A 3 34.00 34.05 -10.09
C CYS A 3 33.38 32.82 -9.47
N ASP A 4 33.65 31.63 -9.92
CA ASP A 4 34.73 30.67 -9.54
C ASP A 4 34.93 30.51 -8.01
N ASN A 5 34.59 29.36 -7.52
CA ASN A 5 35.40 28.58 -6.57
C ASN A 5 34.84 27.12 -6.42
N LEU A 6 35.42 26.25 -7.23
CA LEU A 6 35.48 24.81 -7.05
C LEU A 6 36.53 24.52 -5.95
N ILE A 7 36.13 23.87 -4.86
CA ILE A 7 37.06 23.18 -3.98
C ILE A 7 36.88 21.68 -4.19
N SER A 8 37.93 21.11 -4.76
CA SER A 8 38.11 19.68 -5.02
C SER A 8 38.31 18.90 -3.70
N ILE A 9 37.53 17.84 -3.54
CA ILE A 9 37.75 16.81 -2.48
C ILE A 9 38.77 15.81 -3.03
N THR A 10 40.08 16.11 -2.89
CA THR A 10 41.18 15.17 -3.15
C THR A 10 42.41 15.47 -2.31
N ASP A 11 42.26 15.67 -1.00
CA ASP A 11 43.42 15.73 -0.10
C ASP A 11 43.05 15.26 1.31
N LEU A 12 42.94 13.94 1.48
CA LEU A 12 43.01 13.31 2.79
C LEU A 12 43.42 11.83 2.71
N PHE A 13 44.54 11.56 2.09
CA PHE A 13 45.28 10.30 2.29
C PHE A 13 46.75 10.54 1.91
N LEU A 14 47.57 10.83 2.88
CA LEU A 14 49.04 10.54 2.90
C LEU A 14 49.61 11.02 4.21
N PHE A 15 49.77 10.14 5.14
CA PHE A 15 50.88 10.13 6.11
C PHE A 15 51.20 8.67 6.43
N LYS A 16 52.11 8.12 5.65
CA LYS A 16 53.06 7.07 6.02
C LYS A 16 54.42 7.75 6.13
N ASP A 17 55.12 7.50 7.21
CA ASP A 17 56.45 6.96 7.12
C ASP A 17 57.23 7.07 8.46
N ASN A 18 57.81 5.91 8.78
CA ASN A 18 59.16 5.72 9.31
C ASN A 18 59.53 6.18 10.75
N LEU A 19 59.72 5.19 11.57
CA LEU A 19 60.90 5.16 12.44
C LEU A 19 61.37 3.71 12.65
N LEU A 20 62.46 3.41 11.98
CA LEU A 20 63.37 2.28 12.24
C LEU A 20 64.08 2.46 13.56
N LEU A 21 64.16 1.42 14.39
CA LEU A 21 65.28 1.17 15.28
C LEU A 21 65.40 -0.33 15.57
N GLU A 22 66.55 -0.86 15.26
CA GLU A 22 67.05 -2.24 15.35
C GLU A 22 67.52 -2.61 16.76
N PRO A 23 67.96 -3.85 17.02
CA PRO A 23 67.54 -4.63 18.17
C PRO A 23 68.62 -4.81 19.23
N LEU A 24 68.23 -5.03 20.45
CA LEU A 24 69.09 -5.69 21.43
C LEU A 24 68.30 -6.68 22.29
N GLY A 25 68.81 -7.91 22.30
CA GLY A 25 68.20 -9.07 22.87
C GLY A 25 68.10 -9.03 24.41
N PHE A 26 67.06 -9.71 24.86
CA PHE A 26 67.05 -10.42 26.14
C PHE A 26 66.11 -11.62 26.10
N MET A 27 66.65 -12.69 26.58
CA MET A 27 66.20 -14.07 26.52
C MET A 27 65.04 -14.38 27.51
N ASN A 28 64.13 -15.23 27.09
CA ASN A 28 63.40 -16.23 27.89
C ASN A 28 62.85 -15.86 29.30
N ILE A 29 61.69 -15.24 29.41
CA ILE A 29 60.78 -15.43 30.59
C ILE A 29 59.28 -15.14 30.17
N ARG A 30 58.89 -15.32 28.95
CA ARG A 30 57.51 -15.02 28.51
C ARG A 30 56.67 -16.20 28.02
N LYS A 31 57.15 -17.44 28.15
CA LYS A 31 56.36 -18.60 27.70
C LYS A 31 55.46 -19.23 28.75
N THR A 32 55.62 -18.92 30.03
CA THR A 32 54.81 -19.55 31.10
C THR A 32 53.65 -18.66 31.59
N ILE A 33 53.70 -17.34 31.35
CA ILE A 33 52.60 -16.44 31.74
C ILE A 33 51.56 -16.26 30.62
N LEU A 34 51.92 -16.49 29.35
CA LEU A 34 51.01 -16.40 28.23
C LEU A 34 50.10 -17.62 28.09
N SER A 35 50.48 -18.78 28.70
CA SER A 35 49.66 -19.99 28.70
C SER A 35 48.55 -19.99 29.76
N CYS A 36 48.73 -19.23 30.87
CA CYS A 36 47.71 -19.10 31.90
C CYS A 36 46.70 -17.95 31.65
N LEU A 37 47.03 -16.98 30.77
CA LEU A 37 46.12 -15.91 30.37
C LEU A 37 45.27 -16.28 29.14
N LEU A 38 45.65 -17.29 28.35
CA LEU A 38 44.88 -17.82 27.24
C LEU A 38 43.89 -18.93 27.65
N SER A 39 44.00 -19.48 28.86
CA SER A 39 43.06 -20.50 29.36
C SER A 39 41.93 -19.90 30.22
N SER A 40 41.93 -18.60 30.54
CA SER A 40 40.84 -17.92 31.24
C SER A 40 40.01 -16.99 30.36
N LEU A 41 40.29 -16.94 29.04
CA LEU A 41 39.41 -16.38 28.01
C LEU A 41 38.54 -17.45 27.35
N ALA A 42 38.32 -18.57 28.10
CA ALA A 42 37.34 -19.57 27.69
C ALA A 42 35.94 -19.03 27.93
N LEU A 43 35.28 -18.66 26.81
CA LEU A 43 33.83 -18.77 26.65
C LEU A 43 32.99 -18.11 27.75
N MET A 44 33.04 -16.80 27.86
CA MET A 44 31.80 -16.12 28.19
C MET A 44 30.88 -16.34 26.99
N PRO A 45 29.72 -16.97 27.15
CA PRO A 45 28.70 -16.93 26.10
C PRO A 45 28.44 -15.44 25.90
N VAL A 46 28.72 -14.93 24.70
CA VAL A 46 28.17 -13.67 24.27
C VAL A 46 26.65 -13.94 24.35
N ALA A 47 26.04 -13.44 25.41
CA ALA A 47 24.60 -13.46 25.53
C ALA A 47 24.13 -12.80 24.26
N ALA A 48 23.53 -13.59 23.36
CA ALA A 48 22.93 -13.06 22.17
C ALA A 48 21.91 -12.02 22.66
N SER A 49 22.21 -10.74 22.46
CA SER A 49 21.28 -9.67 22.81
C SER A 49 19.96 -9.99 22.10
N ASN A 50 18.85 -9.92 22.81
CA ASN A 50 17.56 -10.08 22.19
C ASN A 50 17.47 -9.15 20.98
N PRO A 51 16.98 -9.64 19.83
CA PRO A 51 16.91 -8.82 18.62
C PRO A 51 16.06 -7.58 18.89
N THR A 52 16.50 -6.41 18.46
CA THR A 52 15.74 -5.16 18.55
C THR A 52 14.57 -5.19 17.57
N ALA A 53 13.51 -4.39 17.80
CA ALA A 53 12.37 -4.27 16.90
C ALA A 53 12.81 -3.89 15.47
N ASP A 54 13.77 -2.97 15.33
CA ASP A 54 14.36 -2.61 14.03
C ASP A 54 15.05 -3.79 13.34
N SER A 55 15.80 -4.61 14.07
CA SER A 55 16.47 -5.78 13.50
C SER A 55 15.46 -6.85 13.04
N LEU A 56 14.36 -7.02 13.76
CA LEU A 56 13.25 -7.89 13.38
C LEU A 56 12.56 -7.38 12.13
N TYR A 57 12.32 -6.07 12.03
CA TYR A 57 11.76 -5.48 10.82
C TYR A 57 12.70 -5.60 9.60
N ALA A 58 13.99 -5.39 9.79
CA ALA A 58 14.97 -5.61 8.73
C ALA A 58 14.96 -7.08 8.23
N ALA A 59 14.75 -8.04 9.15
CA ALA A 59 14.59 -9.45 8.78
C ALA A 59 13.29 -9.69 7.97
N VAL A 60 12.19 -9.01 8.30
CA VAL A 60 10.93 -9.04 7.53
C VAL A 60 11.19 -8.58 6.10
N GLN A 61 11.81 -7.43 5.89
CA GLN A 61 12.12 -6.91 4.55
C GLN A 61 13.07 -7.84 3.77
N LYS A 62 14.07 -8.40 4.45
CA LYS A 62 14.97 -9.40 3.84
C LYS A 62 14.24 -10.68 3.44
N GLN A 63 13.22 -11.10 4.18
CA GLN A 63 12.40 -12.25 3.84
C GLN A 63 11.50 -11.95 2.65
N LEU A 64 10.86 -10.77 2.59
CA LEU A 64 10.03 -10.34 1.48
C LEU A 64 10.82 -10.26 0.17
N ALA A 65 12.02 -9.69 0.20
CA ALA A 65 12.87 -9.51 -0.98
C ALA A 65 13.62 -10.80 -1.36
N ARG A 66 12.90 -11.90 -1.65
CA ARG A 66 13.46 -13.20 -2.04
C ARG A 66 12.61 -13.92 -3.09
N GLY A 67 13.29 -14.74 -3.89
CA GLY A 67 12.64 -15.55 -4.91
C GLY A 67 12.20 -14.76 -6.14
N TRP A 68 11.41 -15.40 -6.98
CA TRP A 68 10.87 -14.81 -8.19
C TRP A 68 9.55 -14.10 -7.91
N ASN A 69 9.42 -12.87 -8.40
CA ASN A 69 8.14 -12.16 -8.41
C ASN A 69 8.15 -11.00 -9.41
N THR A 70 7.01 -10.32 -9.57
CA THR A 70 6.84 -9.15 -10.46
C THR A 70 7.28 -7.86 -9.74
N TRP A 71 8.55 -7.81 -9.34
CA TRP A 71 9.11 -6.73 -8.51
C TRP A 71 9.36 -5.39 -9.23
N ASP A 72 9.29 -5.37 -10.56
CA ASP A 72 9.48 -4.13 -11.31
C ASP A 72 8.20 -3.29 -11.30
N VAL A 73 8.30 -2.03 -10.85
CA VAL A 73 7.16 -1.13 -10.78
C VAL A 73 6.54 -0.82 -12.16
N ARG A 74 7.35 -0.89 -13.24
CA ARG A 74 6.95 -0.49 -14.59
C ARG A 74 6.27 -1.60 -15.39
N SER A 75 6.44 -2.85 -15.00
CA SER A 75 5.87 -3.96 -15.77
C SER A 75 5.55 -5.16 -14.88
N VAL A 76 4.28 -5.55 -14.88
CA VAL A 76 3.83 -6.79 -14.22
C VAL A 76 4.27 -8.06 -14.97
N LEU A 77 4.85 -7.91 -16.16
CA LEU A 77 5.42 -9.01 -16.95
C LEU A 77 6.95 -9.13 -16.80
N THR A 78 7.56 -8.34 -15.91
CA THR A 78 9.00 -8.47 -15.58
C THR A 78 9.15 -9.34 -14.34
N HIS A 79 9.64 -10.57 -14.53
CA HIS A 79 9.88 -11.54 -13.46
C HIS A 79 11.30 -11.38 -12.93
N VAL A 80 11.41 -10.92 -11.67
CA VAL A 80 12.69 -10.58 -11.03
C VAL A 80 13.02 -11.59 -9.95
N TYR A 81 14.27 -12.04 -9.93
CA TYR A 81 14.79 -12.91 -8.88
C TYR A 81 15.57 -12.13 -7.83
N MET A 82 15.08 -12.15 -6.62
CA MET A 82 15.70 -11.48 -5.49
C MET A 82 16.47 -12.47 -4.59
N PRO A 83 17.58 -12.06 -3.97
CA PRO A 83 18.08 -10.68 -3.83
C PRO A 83 19.02 -10.20 -4.96
N TYR A 84 19.25 -11.00 -5.99
CA TYR A 84 20.27 -10.73 -7.01
C TYR A 84 19.84 -9.70 -8.06
N ALA A 85 18.54 -9.42 -8.18
CA ALA A 85 17.98 -8.44 -9.13
C ALA A 85 18.30 -8.75 -10.60
N PHE A 86 18.41 -10.02 -10.96
CA PHE A 86 18.32 -10.40 -12.37
C PHE A 86 16.87 -10.72 -12.74
N ALA A 87 16.51 -10.49 -13.99
CA ALA A 87 15.14 -10.58 -14.44
C ALA A 87 15.01 -11.23 -15.81
N VAL A 88 13.84 -11.82 -16.03
CA VAL A 88 13.31 -12.13 -17.35
C VAL A 88 12.15 -11.19 -17.63
N ASP A 89 12.35 -10.32 -18.61
CA ASP A 89 11.39 -9.31 -19.02
C ASP A 89 10.65 -9.77 -20.28
N LEU A 90 9.34 -9.71 -20.26
CA LEU A 90 8.51 -10.06 -21.40
C LEU A 90 7.99 -8.78 -22.06
N ASN A 91 8.33 -8.61 -23.34
CA ASN A 91 7.87 -7.52 -24.17
C ASN A 91 7.08 -8.06 -25.36
N LEU A 92 6.32 -7.21 -26.04
CA LEU A 92 5.55 -7.59 -27.22
C LEU A 92 5.99 -6.81 -28.46
N VAL A 93 5.87 -7.48 -29.61
CA VAL A 93 5.92 -6.83 -30.91
C VAL A 93 4.72 -7.32 -31.70
N ASP A 94 3.90 -6.38 -32.20
CA ASP A 94 2.72 -6.74 -33.01
C ASP A 94 3.10 -7.13 -34.45
N GLY A 95 2.13 -7.54 -35.23
CA GLY A 95 2.30 -7.94 -36.64
C GLY A 95 2.80 -6.79 -37.54
N GLN A 96 2.75 -5.55 -37.09
CA GLN A 96 3.23 -4.37 -37.80
C GLN A 96 4.63 -3.92 -37.33
N GLY A 97 5.22 -4.61 -36.34
CA GLY A 97 6.53 -4.30 -35.80
C GLY A 97 6.54 -3.28 -34.67
N LYS A 98 5.38 -2.83 -34.19
CA LYS A 98 5.29 -1.94 -33.04
C LYS A 98 5.61 -2.68 -31.76
N ARG A 99 6.39 -2.07 -30.87
CA ARG A 99 6.84 -2.67 -29.60
C ARG A 99 6.08 -2.11 -28.40
N MET A 100 5.78 -2.99 -27.43
CA MET A 100 5.24 -2.67 -26.12
C MET A 100 6.11 -3.29 -25.02
N ASN A 101 6.50 -2.48 -24.05
CA ASN A 101 7.36 -2.88 -22.91
C ASN A 101 6.88 -2.34 -21.56
N LEU A 102 5.71 -1.67 -21.52
CA LEU A 102 5.10 -1.15 -20.31
C LEU A 102 3.77 -1.88 -20.07
N PHE A 103 3.69 -2.63 -18.96
CA PHE A 103 2.51 -3.43 -18.63
C PHE A 103 2.01 -3.07 -17.24
N LEU A 104 1.11 -2.09 -17.18
CA LEU A 104 0.47 -1.61 -15.95
C LEU A 104 -1.01 -1.96 -15.93
N ILE A 105 -1.46 -2.65 -14.89
CA ILE A 105 -2.88 -2.97 -14.72
C ILE A 105 -3.64 -1.66 -14.49
N GLY A 106 -4.72 -1.45 -15.24
CA GLY A 106 -5.54 -0.25 -15.11
C GLY A 106 -5.08 0.94 -15.96
N ASP A 107 -3.99 0.83 -16.73
CA ASP A 107 -3.53 1.92 -17.62
C ASP A 107 -4.65 2.34 -18.59
N ARG A 108 -4.82 3.66 -18.73
CA ARG A 108 -5.81 4.31 -19.59
C ARG A 108 -5.21 4.92 -20.87
N GLY A 109 -3.91 4.71 -21.10
CA GLY A 109 -3.23 5.18 -22.30
C GLY A 109 -3.90 4.66 -23.56
N LYS A 110 -3.97 5.49 -24.61
CA LYS A 110 -4.62 5.13 -25.89
C LYS A 110 -4.09 3.81 -26.48
N ASP A 111 -2.83 3.52 -26.22
CA ASP A 111 -2.09 2.38 -26.75
C ASP A 111 -1.72 1.37 -25.64
N ALA A 112 -2.22 1.58 -24.45
CA ALA A 112 -1.94 0.71 -23.32
C ALA A 112 -2.51 -0.70 -23.52
N PRO A 113 -1.77 -1.75 -23.14
CA PRO A 113 -2.31 -3.10 -23.14
C PRO A 113 -3.41 -3.22 -22.09
N ARG A 114 -4.46 -3.97 -22.42
CA ARG A 114 -5.47 -4.37 -21.45
C ARG A 114 -4.97 -5.60 -20.72
N LEU A 115 -4.85 -5.47 -19.40
CA LEU A 115 -4.46 -6.54 -18.51
C LEU A 115 -5.64 -6.90 -17.62
N LYS A 116 -6.01 -8.20 -17.59
CA LYS A 116 -7.02 -8.73 -16.66
C LYS A 116 -6.33 -9.63 -15.64
N PRO A 117 -6.13 -9.16 -14.41
CA PRO A 117 -5.53 -9.97 -13.35
C PRO A 117 -6.51 -11.04 -12.86
N HIS A 118 -6.00 -12.23 -12.53
CA HIS A 118 -6.77 -13.35 -11.99
C HIS A 118 -6.27 -13.81 -10.64
N ALA A 119 -4.96 -13.90 -10.45
CA ALA A 119 -4.33 -14.32 -9.22
C ALA A 119 -2.93 -13.73 -9.10
N HIS A 120 -2.50 -13.47 -7.88
CA HIS A 120 -1.13 -13.14 -7.55
C HIS A 120 -0.86 -13.52 -6.09
N THR A 121 -0.02 -14.54 -5.87
CA THR A 121 0.49 -14.81 -4.53
C THR A 121 1.62 -13.84 -4.21
N TYR A 122 1.66 -13.36 -2.98
CA TYR A 122 2.63 -12.34 -2.55
C TYR A 122 4.10 -12.78 -2.67
N ASP A 123 4.34 -14.10 -2.61
CA ASP A 123 5.66 -14.72 -2.69
C ASP A 123 6.05 -15.16 -4.12
N GLY A 124 5.20 -14.88 -5.11
CA GLY A 124 5.41 -15.28 -6.51
C GLY A 124 5.24 -16.76 -6.80
N ASN A 125 4.73 -17.56 -5.87
CA ASN A 125 4.51 -19.00 -6.07
C ASN A 125 3.49 -19.29 -7.17
N TYR A 126 2.54 -18.37 -7.40
CA TYR A 126 1.63 -18.46 -8.53
C TYR A 126 1.11 -17.08 -8.94
N THR A 127 1.15 -16.80 -10.24
CA THR A 127 0.50 -15.61 -10.83
C THR A 127 -0.25 -15.98 -12.10
N LYS A 128 -1.32 -15.20 -12.41
CA LYS A 128 -2.06 -15.33 -13.67
C LYS A 128 -2.62 -13.99 -14.12
N VAL A 129 -2.35 -13.62 -15.37
CA VAL A 129 -2.89 -12.41 -16.01
C VAL A 129 -3.19 -12.67 -17.48
N ASP A 130 -4.35 -12.19 -17.96
CA ASP A 130 -4.62 -12.14 -19.40
C ASP A 130 -4.14 -10.81 -19.96
N VAL A 131 -3.55 -10.86 -21.15
CA VAL A 131 -2.99 -9.72 -21.88
C VAL A 131 -3.70 -9.58 -23.21
N SER A 132 -4.12 -8.36 -23.56
CA SER A 132 -4.67 -8.03 -24.86
C SER A 132 -4.09 -6.70 -25.36
N TRP A 133 -3.50 -6.70 -26.56
CA TRP A 133 -2.92 -5.52 -27.19
C TRP A 133 -2.82 -5.69 -28.71
N HIS A 134 -3.35 -4.75 -29.50
CA HIS A 134 -3.32 -4.75 -30.97
C HIS A 134 -3.73 -6.08 -31.60
N GLY A 135 -4.81 -6.68 -31.09
CA GLY A 135 -5.30 -7.98 -31.55
C GLY A 135 -4.54 -9.19 -31.01
N LEU A 136 -3.38 -9.00 -30.39
CA LEU A 136 -2.71 -10.06 -29.65
C LEU A 136 -3.49 -10.35 -28.36
N LYS A 137 -3.76 -11.64 -28.09
CA LYS A 137 -4.47 -12.09 -26.90
C LYS A 137 -3.85 -13.37 -26.38
N PHE A 138 -3.43 -13.36 -25.13
CA PHE A 138 -2.79 -14.52 -24.49
C PHE A 138 -2.89 -14.41 -22.97
N THR A 139 -2.69 -15.55 -22.32
CA THR A 139 -2.58 -15.66 -20.87
C THR A 139 -1.11 -15.88 -20.48
N VAL A 140 -0.64 -15.18 -19.45
CA VAL A 140 0.64 -15.46 -18.78
C VAL A 140 0.34 -16.08 -17.43
N GLU A 141 0.82 -17.30 -17.20
CA GLU A 141 0.78 -17.98 -15.92
C GLU A 141 2.19 -18.28 -15.45
N THR A 142 2.48 -18.08 -14.18
CA THR A 142 3.80 -18.38 -13.62
C THR A 142 3.70 -19.16 -12.33
N ALA A 143 4.71 -20.00 -12.09
CA ALA A 143 4.91 -20.61 -10.79
C ALA A 143 6.40 -20.65 -10.45
N ALA A 144 6.74 -20.47 -9.17
CA ALA A 144 8.11 -20.46 -8.70
C ALA A 144 8.30 -21.29 -7.43
N GLU A 145 9.47 -21.96 -7.34
CA GLU A 145 9.90 -22.71 -6.17
C GLU A 145 11.42 -22.58 -6.03
N GLY A 146 11.90 -21.88 -5.02
CA GLY A 146 13.32 -21.57 -4.86
C GLY A 146 13.86 -20.73 -6.03
N SER A 147 14.90 -21.20 -6.71
CA SER A 147 15.46 -20.55 -7.92
C SER A 147 14.76 -20.97 -9.21
N LYS A 148 13.89 -22.00 -9.16
CA LYS A 148 13.10 -22.47 -10.28
C LYS A 148 11.94 -21.52 -10.53
N ASN A 149 11.72 -21.15 -11.79
CA ASN A 149 10.53 -20.41 -12.20
C ASN A 149 10.10 -20.89 -13.58
N VAL A 150 8.80 -21.06 -13.75
CA VAL A 150 8.18 -21.42 -15.01
C VAL A 150 7.19 -20.33 -15.40
N ILE A 151 7.32 -19.86 -16.65
CA ILE A 151 6.38 -18.92 -17.26
C ILE A 151 5.73 -19.63 -18.45
N LEU A 152 4.41 -19.74 -18.41
CA LEU A 152 3.60 -20.24 -19.53
C LEU A 152 2.92 -19.05 -20.22
N VAL A 153 3.09 -18.95 -21.54
CA VAL A 153 2.38 -17.98 -22.37
C VAL A 153 1.49 -18.75 -23.34
N THR A 154 0.18 -18.63 -23.16
CA THR A 154 -0.80 -19.40 -23.94
C THR A 154 -1.63 -18.44 -24.78
N PRO A 155 -1.41 -18.37 -26.11
CA PRO A 155 -2.26 -17.59 -27.00
C PRO A 155 -3.71 -18.06 -26.96
N SER A 156 -4.68 -17.12 -27.03
CA SER A 156 -6.09 -17.48 -27.16
C SER A 156 -6.42 -17.92 -28.60
N SER A 157 -7.54 -18.62 -28.76
CA SER A 157 -7.97 -19.11 -30.09
C SER A 157 -8.24 -17.99 -31.11
N ASP A 158 -8.52 -16.77 -30.64
CA ASP A 158 -8.75 -15.57 -31.46
C ASP A 158 -7.52 -14.62 -31.46
N ASN A 159 -6.33 -15.13 -31.09
CA ASN A 159 -5.11 -14.37 -31.13
C ASN A 159 -4.73 -14.01 -32.57
N GLN A 160 -4.39 -12.74 -32.82
CA GLN A 160 -3.91 -12.29 -34.13
C GLN A 160 -2.54 -12.88 -34.45
N GLN A 161 -2.39 -13.42 -35.66
CA GLN A 161 -1.15 -14.00 -36.13
C GLN A 161 -0.06 -12.95 -36.40
N GLY A 162 1.20 -13.41 -36.34
CA GLY A 162 2.38 -12.57 -36.63
C GLY A 162 2.89 -11.76 -35.44
N GLY A 163 2.26 -11.89 -34.26
CA GLY A 163 2.77 -11.30 -33.03
C GLY A 163 4.02 -12.04 -32.51
N LYS A 164 4.86 -11.30 -31.79
CA LYS A 164 6.10 -11.84 -31.19
C LYS A 164 6.15 -11.53 -29.72
N LEU A 165 6.49 -12.54 -28.91
CA LEU A 165 6.97 -12.34 -27.55
C LEU A 165 8.46 -12.10 -27.59
N VAL A 166 8.95 -11.05 -26.92
CA VAL A 166 10.38 -10.80 -26.76
C VAL A 166 10.75 -11.18 -25.32
N VAL A 167 11.50 -12.26 -25.18
CA VAL A 167 12.06 -12.73 -23.91
C VAL A 167 13.43 -12.09 -23.72
N TYR A 168 13.56 -11.25 -22.69
CA TYR A 168 14.78 -10.48 -22.45
C TYR A 168 15.33 -10.72 -21.04
N PRO A 169 16.31 -11.64 -20.90
CA PRO A 169 17.07 -11.78 -19.65
C PRO A 169 17.96 -10.55 -19.46
N LYS A 170 17.84 -9.87 -18.34
CA LYS A 170 18.54 -8.62 -18.07
C LYS A 170 18.93 -8.44 -16.61
N SER A 171 19.88 -7.55 -16.37
CA SER A 171 20.20 -7.02 -15.06
C SER A 171 19.34 -5.81 -14.74
N LEU A 172 18.81 -5.73 -13.53
CA LEU A 172 18.05 -4.57 -13.08
C LEU A 172 18.84 -3.73 -12.09
N TRP A 173 18.46 -2.44 -12.00
CA TRP A 173 18.88 -1.51 -10.96
C TRP A 173 20.40 -1.42 -10.80
N MET A 174 21.16 -1.56 -11.89
CA MET A 174 22.64 -1.50 -11.95
C MET A 174 23.33 -2.50 -10.99
N ARG A 175 22.70 -3.60 -10.65
CA ARG A 175 23.26 -4.60 -9.73
C ARG A 175 24.31 -5.53 -10.33
N GLY A 176 24.68 -5.33 -11.60
CA GLY A 176 25.87 -5.94 -12.18
C GLY A 176 25.85 -7.46 -12.27
N ASN A 177 24.87 -8.03 -12.95
CA ASN A 177 24.76 -9.45 -13.22
C ASN A 177 25.47 -9.84 -14.53
N ILE A 178 25.78 -11.12 -14.69
CA ILE A 178 26.24 -11.74 -15.94
C ILE A 178 24.99 -12.23 -16.68
N VAL A 179 24.94 -11.94 -17.97
CA VAL A 179 23.91 -12.48 -18.87
C VAL A 179 24.62 -13.02 -20.10
N ASN A 180 24.43 -14.31 -20.40
CA ASN A 180 24.86 -14.95 -21.64
C ASN A 180 23.63 -15.51 -22.34
N SER A 181 23.51 -15.33 -23.63
CA SER A 181 22.36 -15.82 -24.41
C SER A 181 22.83 -16.51 -25.69
N GLN A 182 22.17 -17.60 -26.02
CA GLN A 182 22.19 -18.27 -27.31
C GLN A 182 20.75 -18.54 -27.75
N ASP A 183 20.53 -19.01 -28.96
CA ASP A 183 19.19 -19.18 -29.50
C ASP A 183 18.39 -20.19 -28.69
N GLY A 184 17.25 -19.72 -28.12
CA GLY A 184 16.37 -20.54 -27.27
C GLY A 184 16.87 -20.77 -25.84
N GLU A 185 18.07 -20.28 -25.47
CA GLU A 185 18.63 -20.47 -24.13
C GLU A 185 19.31 -19.19 -23.60
N PHE A 186 19.39 -19.07 -22.28
CA PHE A 186 20.19 -18.03 -21.63
C PHE A 186 20.72 -18.52 -20.28
N MET A 187 21.74 -17.82 -19.78
CA MET A 187 22.27 -18.00 -18.44
C MET A 187 22.36 -16.63 -17.77
N ILE A 188 21.88 -16.53 -16.55
CA ILE A 188 21.87 -15.29 -15.78
C ILE A 188 22.27 -15.55 -14.34
N GLY A 189 23.05 -14.62 -13.75
CA GLY A 189 23.45 -14.70 -12.36
C GLY A 189 24.33 -13.53 -11.95
N PRO A 190 24.68 -13.41 -10.64
CA PRO A 190 25.57 -12.38 -10.15
C PRO A 190 26.99 -12.53 -10.70
N LYS A 191 27.74 -11.42 -10.72
CA LYS A 191 29.13 -11.39 -11.28
C LYS A 191 30.09 -12.36 -10.59
N ASP A 192 29.90 -12.65 -9.31
CA ASP A 192 30.69 -13.59 -8.55
C ASP A 192 30.39 -15.06 -8.85
N LYS A 193 29.39 -15.29 -9.72
CA LYS A 193 28.92 -16.63 -10.13
C LYS A 193 28.46 -17.52 -8.96
N SER A 194 28.13 -16.95 -7.83
CA SER A 194 27.63 -17.69 -6.65
C SER A 194 26.31 -18.42 -6.92
N LEU A 195 25.55 -17.95 -7.92
CA LEU A 195 24.36 -18.60 -8.44
C LEU A 195 24.26 -18.35 -9.94
N LEU A 196 24.18 -19.41 -10.74
CA LEU A 196 23.89 -19.31 -12.18
C LEU A 196 22.57 -20.01 -12.46
N VAL A 197 21.63 -19.26 -13.01
CA VAL A 197 20.32 -19.78 -13.41
C VAL A 197 20.30 -19.92 -14.92
N LYS A 198 20.15 -21.17 -15.39
CA LYS A 198 19.92 -21.46 -16.80
C LYS A 198 18.46 -21.20 -17.13
N GLY A 199 18.20 -20.51 -18.23
CA GLY A 199 16.89 -20.35 -18.82
C GLY A 199 16.79 -21.05 -20.15
N LYS A 200 15.64 -21.73 -20.40
CA LYS A 200 15.31 -22.38 -21.65
C LYS A 200 13.95 -21.93 -22.14
N ILE A 201 13.87 -21.60 -23.43
CA ILE A 201 12.65 -21.14 -24.09
C ILE A 201 12.19 -22.25 -25.03
N ILE A 202 10.98 -22.73 -24.85
CA ILE A 202 10.32 -23.71 -25.70
C ILE A 202 9.20 -22.98 -26.45
N GLY A 203 9.32 -22.91 -27.75
CA GLY A 203 8.40 -22.20 -28.63
C GLY A 203 9.01 -22.07 -30.03
N ARG A 204 8.27 -21.46 -30.96
CA ARG A 204 8.76 -21.19 -32.31
C ARG A 204 9.72 -19.99 -32.27
N PHE A 205 11.03 -20.28 -32.16
CA PHE A 205 12.08 -19.27 -32.21
C PHE A 205 12.13 -18.60 -33.59
N LEU A 206 12.33 -17.27 -33.62
CA LEU A 206 12.39 -16.47 -34.85
C LEU A 206 13.77 -15.87 -35.05
N GLU A 207 14.25 -15.10 -34.09
CA GLU A 207 15.55 -14.42 -34.14
C GLU A 207 16.04 -14.06 -32.74
N ARG A 208 17.34 -13.71 -32.64
CA ARG A 208 17.95 -13.13 -31.45
C ARG A 208 18.69 -11.85 -31.81
N ARG A 209 18.51 -10.81 -31.00
CA ARG A 209 19.24 -9.54 -31.10
C ARG A 209 19.90 -9.27 -29.76
N ASN A 210 21.22 -9.46 -29.68
CA ASN A 210 21.94 -9.47 -28.42
C ASN A 210 21.33 -10.49 -27.43
N HIS A 211 20.75 -10.02 -26.33
CA HIS A 211 20.08 -10.85 -25.33
C HIS A 211 18.57 -10.97 -25.53
N GLU A 212 17.98 -10.22 -26.43
CA GLU A 212 16.54 -10.28 -26.74
C GLU A 212 16.26 -11.47 -27.68
N GLN A 213 15.32 -12.32 -27.28
CA GLN A 213 14.91 -13.49 -28.05
C GLN A 213 13.45 -13.34 -28.49
N PHE A 214 13.24 -13.35 -29.80
CA PHE A 214 11.95 -13.17 -30.43
C PHE A 214 11.30 -14.53 -30.72
N ILE A 215 10.16 -14.78 -30.09
CA ILE A 215 9.41 -16.03 -30.18
C ILE A 215 8.04 -15.75 -30.78
N SER A 216 7.58 -16.58 -31.73
CA SER A 216 6.24 -16.42 -32.30
C SER A 216 5.15 -16.65 -31.27
N LEU A 217 4.16 -15.75 -31.22
CA LEU A 217 2.95 -15.88 -30.40
C LEU A 217 1.84 -16.66 -31.09
N ASP A 218 2.11 -17.36 -32.20
CA ASP A 218 1.14 -18.20 -32.91
C ASP A 218 0.90 -19.55 -32.21
N ALA A 219 1.75 -19.91 -31.25
CA ALA A 219 1.69 -21.17 -30.50
C ALA A 219 2.10 -20.94 -29.02
N PRO A 220 1.76 -21.86 -28.11
CA PRO A 220 2.17 -21.78 -26.72
C PRO A 220 3.68 -21.69 -26.53
N ILE A 221 4.12 -20.90 -25.54
CA ILE A 221 5.52 -20.68 -25.19
C ILE A 221 5.72 -21.04 -23.72
N THR A 222 6.82 -21.76 -23.44
CA THR A 222 7.29 -22.01 -22.06
C THR A 222 8.66 -21.37 -21.87
N ILE A 223 8.87 -20.72 -20.74
CA ILE A 223 10.18 -20.23 -20.31
C ILE A 223 10.47 -20.88 -18.95
N CYS A 224 11.46 -21.75 -18.91
CA CYS A 224 11.89 -22.45 -17.68
C CYS A 224 13.20 -21.83 -17.20
N MET A 225 13.29 -21.45 -15.93
CA MET A 225 14.51 -21.03 -15.26
C MET A 225 14.87 -21.99 -14.14
N GLY A 226 16.15 -22.32 -14.03
CA GLY A 226 16.72 -23.19 -13.00
C GLY A 226 16.66 -24.68 -13.32
N GLU A 227 15.65 -25.14 -14.02
CA GLU A 227 15.48 -26.57 -14.42
C GLU A 227 14.86 -26.67 -15.81
N ASP A 228 15.38 -27.55 -16.65
CA ASP A 228 14.80 -27.83 -17.96
C ASP A 228 13.55 -28.69 -17.80
N MET A 229 12.45 -28.28 -18.42
CA MET A 229 11.17 -28.99 -18.41
C MET A 229 10.61 -29.16 -19.83
N SER A 230 9.86 -30.24 -20.08
CA SER A 230 8.99 -30.31 -21.25
C SER A 230 7.79 -29.38 -21.07
N TRP A 231 7.06 -29.13 -22.15
CA TRP A 231 5.80 -28.34 -22.08
C TRP A 231 4.81 -28.90 -21.06
N GLU A 232 4.62 -30.26 -21.12
CA GLU A 232 3.68 -30.94 -20.21
C GLU A 232 4.14 -30.84 -18.76
N ALA A 233 5.43 -31.05 -18.48
CA ALA A 233 5.99 -30.97 -17.13
C ALA A 233 5.87 -29.54 -16.59
N ALA A 234 6.12 -28.52 -17.40
CA ALA A 234 5.97 -27.10 -17.03
C ALA A 234 4.51 -26.75 -16.75
N LYS A 235 3.58 -27.22 -17.60
CA LYS A 235 2.15 -27.04 -17.41
C LYS A 235 1.66 -27.70 -16.12
N ASP A 236 2.09 -28.95 -15.85
CA ASP A 236 1.73 -29.66 -14.63
C ASP A 236 2.32 -28.97 -13.38
N PHE A 237 3.52 -28.41 -13.48
CA PHE A 237 4.14 -27.64 -12.39
C PHE A 237 3.29 -26.42 -12.04
N VAL A 238 2.93 -25.59 -13.03
CA VAL A 238 2.08 -24.41 -12.83
C VAL A 238 0.68 -24.81 -12.33
N ALA A 239 0.08 -25.85 -12.90
CA ALA A 239 -1.24 -26.32 -12.50
C ALA A 239 -1.29 -26.83 -11.04
N ARG A 240 -0.22 -27.44 -10.54
CA ARG A 240 -0.13 -27.85 -9.12
C ARG A 240 -0.15 -26.64 -8.19
N HIS A 241 0.67 -25.62 -8.46
CA HIS A 241 0.71 -24.39 -7.68
C HIS A 241 -0.64 -23.65 -7.70
N ALA A 242 -1.25 -23.50 -8.87
CA ALA A 242 -2.57 -22.93 -9.03
C ALA A 242 -3.64 -23.70 -8.23
N SER A 243 -3.67 -25.02 -8.37
CA SER A 243 -4.65 -25.89 -7.70
C SER A 243 -4.49 -25.88 -6.19
N GLN A 244 -3.25 -25.88 -5.69
CA GLN A 244 -2.99 -25.79 -4.25
C GLN A 244 -3.54 -24.46 -3.69
N PHE A 245 -3.14 -23.33 -4.26
CA PHE A 245 -3.62 -22.01 -3.82
C PHE A 245 -5.14 -21.90 -3.87
N ILE A 246 -5.77 -22.22 -5.02
CA ILE A 246 -7.21 -22.08 -5.19
C ILE A 246 -7.98 -23.02 -4.25
N ARG A 247 -7.56 -24.27 -4.12
CA ARG A 247 -8.24 -25.26 -3.27
C ARG A 247 -8.22 -24.87 -1.81
N GLU A 248 -7.06 -24.50 -1.28
CA GLU A 248 -6.91 -24.11 0.11
C GLU A 248 -7.76 -22.89 0.45
N LYS A 249 -7.70 -21.85 -0.40
CA LYS A 249 -8.46 -20.62 -0.15
C LYS A 249 -9.96 -20.77 -0.37
N LYS A 250 -10.39 -21.60 -1.34
CA LYS A 250 -11.82 -21.94 -1.49
C LYS A 250 -12.34 -22.73 -0.30
N ALA A 251 -11.56 -23.63 0.26
CA ALA A 251 -11.94 -24.36 1.47
C ALA A 251 -12.10 -23.42 2.68
N GLN A 252 -11.19 -22.44 2.84
CA GLN A 252 -11.19 -21.48 3.94
C GLN A 252 -12.33 -20.46 3.84
N TYR A 253 -12.51 -19.84 2.66
CA TYR A 253 -13.43 -18.71 2.46
C TYR A 253 -14.79 -19.10 1.90
N GLY A 254 -14.93 -20.28 1.29
CA GLY A 254 -16.21 -20.79 0.76
C GLY A 254 -16.86 -19.83 -0.23
N LYS A 255 -18.10 -19.41 0.03
CA LYS A 255 -18.87 -18.46 -0.79
C LYS A 255 -18.26 -17.04 -0.86
N ASP A 256 -17.31 -16.72 0.00
CA ASP A 256 -16.64 -15.43 0.06
C ASP A 256 -15.24 -15.47 -0.58
N TYR A 257 -14.88 -16.60 -1.25
CA TYR A 257 -13.61 -16.77 -1.91
C TYR A 257 -13.30 -15.65 -2.91
N ASP A 258 -14.26 -15.22 -3.72
CA ASP A 258 -14.03 -14.17 -4.71
C ASP A 258 -13.77 -12.79 -4.08
N CYS A 259 -14.34 -12.52 -2.91
CA CYS A 259 -14.00 -11.34 -2.11
C CYS A 259 -12.56 -11.41 -1.60
N TYR A 260 -12.18 -12.53 -1.02
CA TYR A 260 -10.82 -12.78 -0.57
C TYR A 260 -9.83 -12.68 -1.73
N ASN A 261 -10.09 -13.41 -2.83
CA ASN A 261 -9.20 -13.47 -3.98
C ASN A 261 -9.00 -12.10 -4.63
N GLY A 262 -10.07 -11.36 -4.86
CA GLY A 262 -9.97 -10.01 -5.43
C GLY A 262 -9.21 -9.03 -4.54
N MET A 263 -9.46 -9.08 -3.23
CA MET A 263 -8.75 -8.24 -2.26
C MET A 263 -7.25 -8.55 -2.23
N GLN A 264 -6.87 -9.82 -2.08
CA GLN A 264 -5.45 -10.20 -2.03
C GLN A 264 -4.74 -10.02 -3.38
N THR A 265 -5.46 -10.21 -4.48
CA THR A 265 -4.91 -10.07 -5.82
C THR A 265 -4.57 -8.62 -6.15
N VAL A 266 -5.45 -7.64 -5.85
CA VAL A 266 -5.13 -6.23 -6.09
C VAL A 266 -3.91 -5.81 -5.27
N LEU A 267 -3.86 -6.17 -4.00
CA LEU A 267 -2.73 -5.90 -3.12
C LEU A 267 -1.42 -6.53 -3.64
N GLY A 268 -1.49 -7.79 -4.08
CA GLY A 268 -0.33 -8.53 -4.60
C GLY A 268 0.26 -7.92 -5.87
N TRP A 269 -0.59 -7.57 -6.85
CA TRP A 269 -0.13 -6.96 -8.10
C TRP A 269 0.41 -5.53 -7.91
N ASP A 270 -0.03 -4.80 -6.89
CA ASP A 270 0.50 -3.46 -6.55
C ASP A 270 1.81 -3.53 -5.75
N THR A 271 2.18 -4.71 -5.24
CA THR A 271 3.43 -4.91 -4.51
C THR A 271 4.63 -4.93 -5.46
N PHE A 272 5.69 -4.21 -5.11
CA PHE A 272 6.95 -4.21 -5.85
C PHE A 272 8.16 -3.96 -4.92
N TYR A 273 9.37 -4.07 -5.47
CA TYR A 273 10.61 -3.76 -4.77
C TYR A 273 11.10 -2.37 -5.16
N ASP A 274 11.32 -1.50 -4.17
CA ASP A 274 11.98 -0.22 -4.37
C ASP A 274 13.51 -0.38 -4.24
N PRO A 275 14.28 -0.20 -5.34
CA PRO A 275 15.72 -0.39 -5.30
C PRO A 275 16.47 0.71 -4.54
N SER A 276 15.88 1.89 -4.34
CA SER A 276 16.51 3.02 -3.66
C SER A 276 16.53 2.81 -2.14
N THR A 277 15.41 2.37 -1.57
CA THR A 277 15.28 2.05 -0.14
C THR A 277 15.58 0.59 0.18
N ARG A 278 15.65 -0.28 -0.85
CA ARG A 278 15.81 -1.74 -0.76
C ARG A 278 14.69 -2.43 0.01
N LYS A 279 13.46 -1.97 -0.19
CA LYS A 279 12.28 -2.45 0.51
C LYS A 279 11.21 -2.97 -0.45
N VAL A 280 10.44 -3.93 0.04
CA VAL A 280 9.22 -4.40 -0.61
C VAL A 280 8.06 -3.63 0.02
N ILE A 281 7.26 -2.99 -0.81
CA ILE A 281 6.14 -2.13 -0.44
C ILE A 281 4.99 -2.30 -1.42
N SER A 282 3.81 -1.85 -1.01
CA SER A 282 2.60 -1.84 -1.84
C SER A 282 2.00 -0.44 -1.85
N PRO A 283 2.29 0.36 -2.89
CA PRO A 283 1.68 1.67 -3.04
C PRO A 283 0.19 1.54 -3.35
N VAL A 284 -0.49 2.67 -3.42
CA VAL A 284 -1.93 2.74 -3.71
C VAL A 284 -2.31 2.10 -5.04
N SER A 285 -1.46 2.25 -6.06
CA SER A 285 -1.50 1.53 -7.34
C SER A 285 -0.16 1.66 -8.06
N ARG A 286 0.11 0.77 -9.04
CA ARG A 286 1.30 0.91 -9.91
C ARG A 286 1.23 2.12 -10.83
N ILE A 287 0.03 2.56 -11.21
CA ILE A 287 -0.14 3.78 -12.03
C ILE A 287 0.39 5.00 -11.30
N TRP A 288 0.04 5.19 -10.04
CA TRP A 288 0.57 6.27 -9.20
C TRP A 288 2.09 6.18 -9.01
N SER A 289 2.63 4.97 -8.85
CA SER A 289 4.06 4.76 -8.61
C SER A 289 4.90 4.87 -9.89
N SER A 290 4.34 4.60 -11.06
CA SER A 290 5.03 4.76 -12.34
C SER A 290 5.10 6.21 -12.84
N GLN A 291 4.41 7.17 -12.18
CA GLN A 291 4.44 8.58 -12.55
C GLN A 291 5.84 9.18 -12.34
N TRP A 292 6.23 10.06 -13.26
CA TRP A 292 7.55 10.69 -13.24
C TRP A 292 7.88 11.44 -11.93
N PHE A 293 6.87 12.03 -11.28
CA PHE A 293 7.02 12.78 -10.03
C PHE A 293 7.20 11.87 -8.80
N ALA A 294 6.75 10.63 -8.87
CA ALA A 294 6.86 9.66 -7.79
C ALA A 294 8.12 8.79 -7.92
N SER A 295 8.71 8.73 -9.12
CA SER A 295 9.78 7.79 -9.44
C SER A 295 11.17 8.39 -9.33
N SER A 296 12.11 7.57 -8.84
CA SER A 296 13.54 7.70 -9.10
C SER A 296 13.84 7.16 -10.52
N ASP A 297 15.12 7.18 -10.95
CA ASP A 297 15.58 6.59 -12.23
C ASP A 297 15.15 5.13 -12.42
N PHE A 298 14.87 4.42 -11.33
CA PHE A 298 14.50 3.00 -11.32
C PHE A 298 13.00 2.75 -11.12
N GLY A 299 12.17 3.77 -11.11
CA GLY A 299 10.81 3.73 -10.63
C GLY A 299 10.72 4.09 -9.15
N GLY A 300 9.53 4.17 -8.60
CA GLY A 300 9.36 4.60 -7.23
C GLY A 300 7.98 4.27 -6.68
N PHE A 301 7.68 4.75 -5.49
CA PHE A 301 6.41 4.56 -4.82
C PHE A 301 5.73 5.88 -4.47
N THR A 302 4.43 5.81 -4.33
CA THR A 302 3.60 6.83 -3.68
C THR A 302 2.81 6.15 -2.57
N LEU A 303 3.05 6.55 -1.33
CA LEU A 303 2.26 6.14 -0.17
C LEU A 303 1.39 7.32 0.27
N PHE A 304 0.10 7.07 0.40
CA PHE A 304 -0.81 7.98 1.09
C PHE A 304 -1.10 7.43 2.48
N CYS A 305 -1.29 8.29 3.47
CA CYS A 305 -1.36 7.92 4.89
C CYS A 305 -2.41 6.82 5.16
N TRP A 306 -3.70 7.16 5.10
CA TRP A 306 -4.76 6.22 5.48
C TRP A 306 -4.91 5.06 4.50
N ASP A 307 -4.60 5.27 3.20
CA ASP A 307 -4.58 4.24 2.17
C ASP A 307 -3.62 3.10 2.52
N THR A 308 -2.41 3.46 2.91
CA THR A 308 -1.36 2.50 3.24
C THR A 308 -1.68 1.72 4.51
N TYR A 309 -2.29 2.36 5.52
CA TYR A 309 -2.77 1.66 6.70
C TYR A 309 -3.92 0.69 6.38
N PHE A 310 -4.84 1.06 5.49
CA PHE A 310 -5.88 0.14 5.04
C PHE A 310 -5.32 -1.03 4.25
N ALA A 311 -4.32 -0.80 3.39
CA ALA A 311 -3.61 -1.88 2.73
C ALA A 311 -2.99 -2.84 3.76
N ALA A 312 -2.32 -2.32 4.80
CA ALA A 312 -1.72 -3.12 5.86
C ALA A 312 -2.75 -3.99 6.61
N ILE A 313 -3.93 -3.44 6.92
CA ILE A 313 -5.02 -4.22 7.52
C ILE A 313 -5.48 -5.35 6.59
N MET A 314 -5.68 -5.08 5.31
CA MET A 314 -6.12 -6.10 4.34
C MET A 314 -5.04 -7.16 4.10
N PHE A 315 -3.76 -6.79 4.03
CA PHE A 315 -2.66 -7.75 3.97
C PHE A 315 -2.62 -8.67 5.19
N SER A 316 -2.97 -8.16 6.36
CA SER A 316 -2.93 -8.95 7.60
C SER A 316 -3.85 -10.18 7.56
N VAL A 317 -4.76 -10.26 6.60
CA VAL A 317 -5.64 -11.43 6.43
C VAL A 317 -4.85 -12.68 6.05
N ASP A 318 -3.81 -12.54 5.23
CA ASP A 318 -3.04 -13.68 4.70
C ASP A 318 -1.52 -13.45 4.64
N ASN A 319 -1.05 -12.22 4.74
CA ASN A 319 0.36 -11.87 4.62
C ASN A 319 0.85 -10.94 5.74
N LYS A 320 1.36 -11.56 6.79
CA LYS A 320 1.92 -10.88 7.95
C LYS A 320 3.04 -9.91 7.60
N GLN A 321 3.98 -10.34 6.75
CA GLN A 321 5.18 -9.56 6.44
C GLN A 321 4.84 -8.28 5.66
N LEU A 322 3.93 -8.34 4.69
CA LEU A 322 3.47 -7.15 3.97
C LEU A 322 2.60 -6.23 4.83
N ALA A 323 1.83 -6.80 5.77
CA ALA A 323 1.11 -6.00 6.76
C ALA A 323 2.08 -5.16 7.60
N TYR A 324 3.13 -5.80 8.12
CA TYR A 324 4.19 -5.10 8.86
C TYR A 324 4.92 -4.08 8.01
N ALA A 325 5.29 -4.44 6.78
CA ALA A 325 6.03 -3.55 5.88
C ALA A 325 5.26 -2.26 5.60
N ASN A 326 4.00 -2.36 5.17
CA ASN A 326 3.20 -1.18 4.80
C ASN A 326 2.91 -0.29 6.02
N ALA A 327 2.50 -0.86 7.16
CA ALA A 327 2.27 -0.07 8.37
C ALA A 327 3.55 0.61 8.87
N THR A 328 4.69 -0.07 8.79
CA THR A 328 5.97 0.50 9.23
C THR A 328 6.44 1.63 8.32
N GLU A 329 6.41 1.43 7.00
CA GLU A 329 6.96 2.42 6.07
C GLU A 329 6.20 3.74 6.12
N ILE A 330 4.88 3.71 6.22
CA ILE A 330 4.10 4.95 6.34
C ILE A 330 4.24 5.61 7.71
N THR A 331 4.30 4.83 8.79
CA THR A 331 4.49 5.38 10.15
C THR A 331 5.87 6.03 10.31
N LYS A 332 6.92 5.35 9.83
CA LYS A 332 8.30 5.86 9.88
C LYS A 332 8.56 7.03 8.90
N ALA A 333 7.62 7.31 7.98
CA ALA A 333 7.67 8.53 7.17
C ALA A 333 7.30 9.81 7.96
N ILE A 334 7.03 9.70 9.26
CA ILE A 334 6.69 10.83 10.13
C ILE A 334 7.55 12.07 9.84
N THR A 335 6.95 13.25 9.85
CA THR A 335 7.62 14.51 9.56
C THR A 335 8.40 15.01 10.79
N GLU A 336 9.27 15.95 10.57
CA GLU A 336 10.02 16.65 11.63
C GLU A 336 9.09 17.43 12.57
N ALA A 337 7.88 17.79 12.09
CA ALA A 337 6.82 18.42 12.89
C ALA A 337 6.03 17.42 13.76
N GLY A 338 6.25 16.11 13.60
CA GLY A 338 5.68 15.06 14.45
C GLY A 338 4.35 14.50 13.96
N PHE A 339 4.07 14.49 12.67
CA PHE A 339 2.87 13.86 12.09
C PHE A 339 3.19 12.96 10.90
N VAL A 340 2.40 11.92 10.71
CA VAL A 340 2.45 11.08 9.52
C VAL A 340 1.92 11.88 8.32
N PRO A 341 2.69 12.04 7.24
CA PRO A 341 2.34 12.93 6.14
C PRO A 341 1.16 12.41 5.31
N ASN A 342 0.39 13.32 4.71
CA ASN A 342 -0.64 12.98 3.73
C ASN A 342 -0.11 12.09 2.62
N CYS A 343 1.06 12.43 2.06
CA CYS A 343 1.73 11.63 1.04
C CYS A 343 3.25 11.56 1.28
N TYR A 344 3.82 10.43 0.88
CA TYR A 344 5.26 10.16 0.91
C TYR A 344 5.69 9.46 -0.38
N TYR A 345 6.74 9.94 -1.04
CA TYR A 345 7.26 9.43 -2.30
C TYR A 345 8.67 8.87 -2.14
N SER A 346 9.05 7.95 -3.02
CA SER A 346 10.36 7.30 -3.02
C SER A 346 11.56 8.26 -3.16
N ASN A 347 11.35 9.43 -3.74
CA ASN A 347 12.37 10.49 -3.85
C ASN A 347 12.57 11.30 -2.56
N GLY A 348 11.92 10.88 -1.45
CA GLY A 348 12.00 11.53 -0.14
C GLY A 348 11.05 12.71 0.06
N PHE A 349 10.27 13.09 -0.97
CA PHE A 349 9.22 14.10 -0.78
C PHE A 349 8.13 13.58 0.15
N LYS A 350 7.66 14.44 1.05
CA LYS A 350 6.49 14.21 1.90
C LYS A 350 5.77 15.52 2.15
N SER A 351 4.44 15.49 2.28
CA SER A 351 3.68 16.67 2.67
C SER A 351 4.07 17.10 4.09
N ARG A 352 4.59 18.31 4.21
CA ARG A 352 5.08 18.87 5.49
C ARG A 352 4.11 19.88 6.11
N ASP A 353 3.02 20.14 5.44
CA ASP A 353 1.98 21.08 5.85
C ASP A 353 0.78 20.40 6.53
N ARG A 354 0.52 19.12 6.18
CA ARG A 354 -0.70 18.42 6.56
C ARG A 354 -0.50 16.92 6.71
N SER A 355 -1.35 16.32 7.56
CA SER A 355 -1.53 14.89 7.70
C SER A 355 -2.71 14.38 6.86
N GLN A 356 -3.26 13.24 7.22
CA GLN A 356 -4.54 12.67 6.77
C GLN A 356 -5.24 11.99 7.97
N PRO A 357 -6.47 11.46 7.81
CA PRO A 357 -7.23 10.88 8.92
C PRO A 357 -6.45 9.88 9.76
N PRO A 358 -6.44 10.01 11.11
CA PRO A 358 -5.62 9.20 12.00
C PRO A 358 -6.19 7.79 12.19
N VAL A 359 -5.82 6.86 11.30
CA VAL A 359 -6.22 5.45 11.35
C VAL A 359 -5.04 4.52 11.70
N GLY A 360 -3.87 5.08 12.02
CA GLY A 360 -2.65 4.32 12.26
C GLY A 360 -2.76 3.36 13.44
N SER A 361 -3.24 3.84 14.59
CA SER A 361 -3.39 3.00 15.80
C SER A 361 -4.43 1.90 15.61
N LEU A 362 -5.53 2.16 14.88
CA LEU A 362 -6.49 1.13 14.47
C LEU A 362 -5.79 0.02 13.66
N ALA A 363 -5.00 0.40 12.65
CA ALA A 363 -4.32 -0.55 11.78
C ALA A 363 -3.29 -1.39 12.56
N VAL A 364 -2.41 -0.74 13.30
CA VAL A 364 -1.35 -1.40 14.08
C VAL A 364 -1.94 -2.33 15.15
N TRP A 365 -2.98 -1.91 15.85
CA TRP A 365 -3.66 -2.77 16.81
C TRP A 365 -4.35 -3.97 16.14
N SER A 366 -5.01 -3.79 14.99
CA SER A 366 -5.68 -4.87 14.27
C SER A 366 -4.69 -5.93 13.78
N ILE A 367 -3.53 -5.53 13.29
CA ILE A 367 -2.45 -6.42 12.89
C ILE A 367 -1.88 -7.16 14.10
N TYR A 368 -1.61 -6.42 15.20
CA TYR A 368 -1.12 -7.01 16.45
C TYR A 368 -2.10 -8.06 17.01
N LYS A 369 -3.40 -7.74 17.05
CA LYS A 369 -4.42 -8.68 17.55
C LYS A 369 -4.41 -10.00 16.79
N ARG A 370 -4.06 -10.00 15.53
CA ARG A 370 -3.99 -11.20 14.70
C ARG A 370 -2.73 -12.05 14.94
N TYR A 371 -1.58 -11.40 15.10
CA TYR A 371 -0.29 -12.08 15.14
C TYR A 371 0.40 -12.10 16.49
N GLN A 372 -0.01 -11.25 17.44
CA GLN A 372 0.46 -11.17 18.84
C GLN A 372 1.99 -10.97 18.96
N GLU A 373 2.61 -10.32 17.97
CA GLU A 373 4.06 -10.03 17.96
C GLU A 373 4.32 -8.64 18.54
N LYS A 374 4.72 -8.58 19.81
CA LYS A 374 4.86 -7.34 20.60
C LYS A 374 5.89 -6.37 20.04
N TRP A 375 6.98 -6.88 19.44
CA TRP A 375 8.01 -6.06 18.80
C TRP A 375 7.45 -5.08 17.75
N PHE A 376 6.35 -5.47 17.09
CA PHE A 376 5.71 -4.62 16.09
C PHE A 376 5.05 -3.40 16.70
N LEU A 377 4.48 -3.53 17.90
CA LEU A 377 3.98 -2.39 18.67
C LEU A 377 5.13 -1.50 19.13
N GLU A 378 6.19 -2.11 19.69
CA GLU A 378 7.39 -1.41 20.16
C GLU A 378 8.05 -0.60 19.04
N LEU A 379 8.07 -1.13 17.82
CA LEU A 379 8.64 -0.47 16.65
C LEU A 379 7.96 0.86 16.29
N LEU A 380 6.64 0.96 16.50
CA LEU A 380 5.82 2.04 15.95
C LEU A 380 5.21 2.98 17.01
N TYR A 381 5.35 2.62 18.28
CA TYR A 381 4.66 3.30 19.37
C TYR A 381 4.98 4.78 19.49
N ASP A 382 6.26 5.13 19.45
CA ASP A 382 6.71 6.52 19.66
C ASP A 382 6.23 7.45 18.56
N GLU A 383 6.25 7.01 17.31
CA GLU A 383 5.74 7.81 16.19
C GLU A 383 4.21 7.97 16.26
N LEU A 384 3.48 6.91 16.60
CA LEU A 384 2.03 6.97 16.74
C LEU A 384 1.63 7.90 17.89
N LEU A 385 2.32 7.85 19.02
CA LEU A 385 2.07 8.73 20.16
C LEU A 385 2.39 10.20 19.84
N THR A 386 3.50 10.42 19.15
CA THR A 386 3.90 11.75 18.68
C THR A 386 2.85 12.33 17.73
N TRP A 387 2.37 11.52 16.77
CA TRP A 387 1.34 11.92 15.83
C TRP A 387 0.00 12.19 16.49
N ASN A 388 -0.42 11.36 17.46
CA ASN A 388 -1.64 11.59 18.24
C ASN A 388 -1.58 12.92 18.99
N ARG A 389 -0.48 13.19 19.70
CA ARG A 389 -0.27 14.43 20.44
C ARG A 389 -0.19 15.65 19.52
N TRP A 390 0.32 15.48 18.29
CA TRP A 390 0.38 16.55 17.29
C TRP A 390 -1.01 17.03 16.87
N TRP A 391 -1.98 16.14 16.67
CA TRP A 391 -3.36 16.51 16.33
C TRP A 391 -3.98 17.45 17.36
N ASP A 392 -3.93 17.09 18.62
CA ASP A 392 -4.45 17.88 19.74
C ASP A 392 -3.82 19.27 19.80
N LYS A 393 -2.50 19.32 19.66
CA LYS A 393 -1.72 20.57 19.75
C LYS A 393 -1.92 21.50 18.56
N ASN A 394 -2.09 20.98 17.34
CA ASN A 394 -1.96 21.76 16.10
C ASN A 394 -3.26 21.89 15.31
N ARG A 395 -4.29 21.15 15.63
CA ARG A 395 -5.54 21.09 14.88
C ARG A 395 -6.80 21.41 15.71
N GLN A 396 -6.64 21.78 16.96
CA GLN A 396 -7.74 22.15 17.82
C GLN A 396 -8.14 23.63 17.64
N ASP A 397 -9.44 23.90 17.51
CA ASP A 397 -10.04 25.21 17.72
C ASP A 397 -11.37 25.06 18.47
N LYS A 398 -11.58 25.85 19.52
CA LYS A 398 -12.78 25.81 20.38
C LYS A 398 -13.09 24.39 20.92
N GLY A 399 -12.05 23.64 21.28
CA GLY A 399 -12.17 22.33 21.95
C GLY A 399 -12.33 21.14 21.03
N LEU A 400 -12.57 21.32 19.73
CA LEU A 400 -12.72 20.23 18.75
C LEU A 400 -11.74 20.40 17.58
N LEU A 401 -11.54 19.34 16.81
CA LEU A 401 -10.58 19.38 15.72
C LEU A 401 -11.15 20.06 14.47
N CYS A 402 -10.25 20.75 13.77
CA CYS A 402 -10.42 21.30 12.45
C CYS A 402 -9.34 20.71 11.53
N GLN A 403 -9.54 20.70 10.22
CA GLN A 403 -8.44 20.43 9.28
C GLN A 403 -7.58 21.68 9.12
N GLY A 404 -6.31 21.46 8.80
CA GLY A 404 -5.36 22.54 8.64
C GLY A 404 -4.30 22.28 7.60
N SER A 405 -3.57 23.33 7.26
CA SER A 405 -2.40 23.30 6.40
C SER A 405 -1.37 24.28 6.94
N SER A 406 -0.31 23.75 7.53
CA SER A 406 0.69 24.54 8.24
C SER A 406 1.70 25.15 7.28
N PRO A 407 2.24 26.34 7.55
CA PRO A 407 3.39 26.84 6.80
C PRO A 407 4.65 26.04 7.13
N TYR A 408 5.52 25.90 6.14
CA TYR A 408 6.88 25.35 6.32
C TYR A 408 7.82 25.94 5.27
N GLU A 409 9.13 25.82 5.49
CA GLU A 409 10.13 26.21 4.51
C GLU A 409 10.14 25.20 3.35
N LYS A 410 9.83 25.68 2.14
CA LYS A 410 9.76 24.85 0.95
C LYS A 410 11.15 24.46 0.49
N VAL A 411 11.41 23.18 0.35
CA VAL A 411 12.72 22.64 -0.05
C VAL A 411 12.72 22.09 -1.48
N THR A 412 11.54 21.96 -2.10
CA THR A 412 11.38 21.44 -3.47
C THR A 412 10.29 22.20 -4.22
N TYR A 413 10.23 22.05 -5.54
CA TYR A 413 9.20 22.66 -6.40
C TYR A 413 8.11 21.67 -6.79
N PHE A 414 7.78 20.71 -5.94
CA PHE A 414 6.68 19.80 -6.22
C PHE A 414 5.32 20.50 -6.17
N ARG A 415 4.40 20.07 -7.03
CA ARG A 415 3.05 20.65 -7.13
C ARG A 415 2.32 20.66 -5.77
N SER A 416 2.46 19.60 -4.97
CA SER A 416 1.84 19.50 -3.65
C SER A 416 2.34 20.55 -2.63
N GLU A 417 3.49 21.18 -2.86
CA GLU A 417 3.96 22.28 -2.02
C GLU A 417 3.24 23.61 -2.29
N TYR A 418 2.62 23.77 -3.45
CA TYR A 418 1.78 24.95 -3.73
C TYR A 418 0.49 24.97 -2.92
N ASP A 419 0.06 23.80 -2.45
CA ASP A 419 -1.14 23.67 -1.62
C ASP A 419 -0.86 23.97 -0.14
N ALA A 420 0.41 24.06 0.26
CA ALA A 420 0.81 24.31 1.64
C ALA A 420 0.36 25.70 2.13
N ASN A 421 -0.11 25.75 3.38
CA ASN A 421 -0.65 26.94 4.02
C ASN A 421 -1.78 27.57 3.20
N THR A 422 -2.66 26.74 2.66
CA THR A 422 -3.81 27.16 1.89
C THR A 422 -5.09 26.49 2.39
N ARG A 423 -6.24 27.08 2.03
CA ARG A 423 -7.54 26.44 2.25
C ARG A 423 -7.62 25.05 1.60
N TYR A 424 -7.09 24.91 0.38
CA TYR A 424 -7.12 23.63 -0.33
C TYR A 424 -6.22 22.59 0.35
N GLY A 425 -5.02 22.96 0.80
CA GLY A 425 -4.17 22.08 1.60
C GLY A 425 -4.86 21.57 2.87
N ALA A 426 -5.61 22.45 3.54
CA ALA A 426 -6.40 22.07 4.71
C ALA A 426 -7.56 21.10 4.36
N ILE A 427 -8.20 21.27 3.20
CA ILE A 427 -9.22 20.29 2.73
C ILE A 427 -8.59 18.93 2.45
N LEU A 428 -7.39 18.89 1.85
CA LEU A 428 -6.67 17.63 1.58
C LEU A 428 -6.34 16.85 2.88
N GLU A 429 -6.19 17.52 4.03
CA GLU A 429 -5.98 16.85 5.32
C GLU A 429 -7.18 16.00 5.75
N SER A 430 -8.39 16.34 5.30
CA SER A 430 -9.60 15.55 5.56
C SER A 430 -9.62 14.21 4.84
N GLY A 431 -8.81 14.05 3.78
CA GLY A 431 -8.86 12.94 2.84
C GLY A 431 -10.05 12.99 1.87
N LEU A 432 -10.88 14.05 1.90
CA LEU A 432 -12.06 14.23 1.04
C LEU A 432 -11.89 15.47 0.13
N ASP A 433 -10.94 15.44 -0.76
CA ASP A 433 -10.31 16.56 -1.47
C ASP A 433 -11.26 17.60 -2.10
N ASN A 434 -12.41 17.18 -2.60
CA ASN A 434 -13.41 18.07 -3.19
C ASN A 434 -14.82 17.87 -2.62
N SER A 435 -14.92 17.34 -1.40
CA SER A 435 -16.23 17.14 -0.75
C SER A 435 -17.00 18.44 -0.62
N PRO A 436 -18.30 18.44 -0.96
CA PRO A 436 -19.13 19.64 -0.88
C PRO A 436 -19.32 20.15 0.56
N MET A 437 -19.04 19.34 1.58
CA MET A 437 -19.11 19.78 2.97
C MET A 437 -18.09 20.87 3.32
N TYR A 438 -17.06 21.05 2.49
CA TYR A 438 -16.06 22.12 2.65
C TYR A 438 -16.27 23.30 1.70
N ASP A 439 -17.28 23.24 0.80
CA ASP A 439 -17.59 24.36 -0.09
C ASP A 439 -17.92 25.61 0.76
N GLY A 440 -17.22 26.72 0.48
CA GLY A 440 -17.44 27.98 1.19
C GLY A 440 -16.92 28.05 2.64
N VAL A 441 -16.34 26.98 3.21
CA VAL A 441 -15.71 27.01 4.52
C VAL A 441 -14.46 27.90 4.46
N PRO A 442 -14.35 28.97 5.29
CA PRO A 442 -13.19 29.85 5.30
C PRO A 442 -11.95 29.18 5.90
N PHE A 443 -10.77 29.74 5.58
CA PHE A 443 -9.49 29.33 6.14
C PHE A 443 -8.88 30.50 6.95
N ASP A 444 -8.57 30.25 8.20
CA ASP A 444 -7.89 31.21 9.06
C ASP A 444 -6.37 31.15 8.83
N ASN A 445 -5.82 32.13 8.12
CA ASN A 445 -4.38 32.22 7.82
C ASN A 445 -3.48 32.45 9.04
N LYS A 446 -4.04 32.79 10.22
CA LYS A 446 -3.25 32.95 11.45
C LYS A 446 -3.18 31.64 12.24
N LYS A 447 -4.27 30.90 12.27
CA LYS A 447 -4.35 29.57 12.91
C LYS A 447 -3.93 28.44 11.97
N HIS A 448 -3.93 28.68 10.66
CA HIS A 448 -3.68 27.69 9.61
C HIS A 448 -4.72 26.56 9.59
N LEU A 449 -5.98 26.88 9.92
CA LEU A 449 -7.10 25.95 10.07
C LEU A 449 -8.29 26.37 9.21
N LEU A 450 -9.08 25.38 8.77
CA LEU A 450 -10.45 25.65 8.34
C LEU A 450 -11.28 26.14 9.52
N GLU A 451 -12.11 27.14 9.32
CA GLU A 451 -12.97 27.70 10.39
C GLU A 451 -14.20 26.82 10.65
N GLN A 452 -13.95 25.52 10.85
CA GLN A 452 -14.99 24.52 11.05
C GLN A 452 -14.49 23.37 11.93
N ASN A 453 -15.17 23.13 13.05
CA ASN A 453 -15.00 21.88 13.80
C ASN A 453 -15.55 20.74 12.98
N ASP A 454 -14.75 19.70 12.80
CA ASP A 454 -15.07 18.58 11.92
C ASP A 454 -15.46 17.32 12.71
N VAL A 455 -16.68 16.85 12.46
CA VAL A 455 -17.24 15.64 13.09
C VAL A 455 -16.40 14.41 12.76
N GLY A 456 -16.04 14.25 11.48
CA GLY A 456 -15.34 13.07 11.00
C GLY A 456 -13.93 12.96 11.58
N THR A 457 -13.13 14.02 11.44
CA THR A 457 -11.76 14.07 11.95
C THR A 457 -11.72 13.92 13.47
N THR A 458 -12.60 14.61 14.21
CA THR A 458 -12.67 14.48 15.66
C THR A 458 -13.06 13.05 16.08
N SER A 459 -14.00 12.40 15.37
CA SER A 459 -14.38 11.01 15.64
C SER A 459 -13.21 10.03 15.43
N LEU A 460 -12.47 10.18 14.34
CA LEU A 460 -11.30 9.34 14.06
C LEU A 460 -10.19 9.57 15.07
N TYR A 461 -10.02 10.80 15.54
CA TYR A 461 -9.06 11.10 16.59
C TYR A 461 -9.42 10.45 17.94
N VAL A 462 -10.70 10.48 18.32
CA VAL A 462 -11.19 9.76 19.51
C VAL A 462 -10.94 8.26 19.38
N MET A 463 -11.21 7.68 18.22
CA MET A 463 -10.90 6.30 17.92
C MET A 463 -9.40 6.01 18.02
N ASP A 464 -8.55 6.90 17.49
CA ASP A 464 -7.09 6.76 17.56
C ASP A 464 -6.61 6.76 19.01
N CYS A 465 -7.11 7.66 19.87
CA CYS A 465 -6.85 7.66 21.30
C CYS A 465 -7.24 6.33 21.96
N ASP A 466 -8.41 5.78 21.63
CA ASP A 466 -8.88 4.50 22.18
C ASP A 466 -7.95 3.32 21.78
N TYR A 467 -7.52 3.25 20.52
CA TYR A 467 -6.64 2.18 20.05
C TYR A 467 -5.21 2.35 20.54
N LEU A 468 -4.68 3.57 20.55
CA LEU A 468 -3.34 3.85 21.03
C LEU A 468 -3.23 3.61 22.55
N ALA A 469 -4.28 3.90 23.33
CA ALA A 469 -4.35 3.54 24.74
C ALA A 469 -4.29 2.02 24.97
N LYS A 470 -4.84 1.21 24.07
CA LYS A 470 -4.72 -0.26 24.14
C LYS A 470 -3.27 -0.68 23.86
N ILE A 471 -2.64 -0.09 22.85
CA ILE A 471 -1.23 -0.34 22.50
C ILE A 471 -0.33 0.05 23.69
N ALA A 472 -0.54 1.22 24.28
CA ALA A 472 0.21 1.70 25.45
C ALA A 472 0.10 0.73 26.63
N ARG A 473 -1.11 0.24 26.96
CA ARG A 473 -1.31 -0.77 28.02
C ARG A 473 -0.59 -2.08 27.73
N GLU A 474 -0.67 -2.56 26.50
CA GLU A 474 0.00 -3.79 26.05
C GLU A 474 1.52 -3.69 26.19
N LEU A 475 2.09 -2.52 25.98
CA LEU A 475 3.52 -2.21 26.15
C LEU A 475 3.90 -1.89 27.60
N GLY A 476 2.93 -1.68 28.50
CA GLY A 476 3.17 -1.32 29.90
C GLY A 476 3.33 0.20 30.14
N HIS A 477 3.05 1.04 29.15
CA HIS A 477 3.05 2.51 29.25
C HIS A 477 1.74 3.03 29.87
N LEU A 478 1.53 2.72 31.15
CA LEU A 478 0.25 2.96 31.81
C LEU A 478 -0.13 4.43 31.92
N GLN A 479 0.87 5.30 32.12
CA GLN A 479 0.63 6.76 32.21
C GLN A 479 0.13 7.32 30.87
N ASP A 480 0.76 6.94 29.76
CA ASP A 480 0.31 7.34 28.43
C ASP A 480 -1.09 6.78 28.12
N ALA A 481 -1.37 5.55 28.55
CA ALA A 481 -2.69 4.95 28.37
C ALA A 481 -3.81 5.73 29.08
N GLU A 482 -3.55 6.25 30.30
CA GLU A 482 -4.50 7.07 31.03
C GLU A 482 -4.61 8.48 30.42
N GLU A 483 -3.52 9.09 29.99
CA GLU A 483 -3.52 10.36 29.23
C GLU A 483 -4.40 10.25 27.97
N LEU A 484 -4.14 9.23 27.15
CA LEU A 484 -4.87 8.99 25.89
C LEU A 484 -6.36 8.76 26.15
N LYS A 485 -6.68 7.96 27.17
CA LYS A 485 -8.07 7.73 27.57
C LYS A 485 -8.76 9.02 28.00
N ALA A 486 -8.13 9.81 28.86
CA ALA A 486 -8.68 11.07 29.34
C ALA A 486 -8.90 12.07 28.19
N ARG A 487 -7.95 12.12 27.25
CA ARG A 487 -8.05 12.96 26.04
C ARG A 487 -9.20 12.51 25.15
N GLY A 488 -9.28 11.22 24.82
CA GLY A 488 -10.39 10.66 24.03
C GLY A 488 -11.76 10.91 24.69
N ASP A 489 -11.88 10.73 26.00
CA ASP A 489 -13.12 11.00 26.74
C ASP A 489 -13.48 12.50 26.75
N GLY A 490 -12.49 13.38 26.86
CA GLY A 490 -12.68 14.82 26.75
C GLY A 490 -13.28 15.24 25.40
N TYR A 491 -12.69 14.78 24.29
CA TYR A 491 -13.22 15.05 22.95
C TYR A 491 -14.60 14.41 22.74
N ARG A 492 -14.82 13.18 23.23
CA ARG A 492 -16.10 12.48 23.15
C ARG A 492 -17.22 13.27 23.83
N ASN A 493 -16.95 13.87 24.99
CA ASN A 493 -17.91 14.70 25.70
C ASN A 493 -18.23 15.98 24.91
N LEU A 494 -17.20 16.67 24.39
CA LEU A 494 -17.40 17.90 23.61
C LEU A 494 -18.12 17.64 22.27
N MET A 495 -17.96 16.48 21.68
CA MET A 495 -18.70 16.10 20.46
C MET A 495 -20.21 16.06 20.65
N GLY A 496 -20.71 15.94 21.88
CA GLY A 496 -22.13 16.09 22.19
C GLY A 496 -22.72 17.41 21.73
N GLU A 497 -21.91 18.48 21.67
CA GLU A 497 -22.32 19.80 21.18
C GLU A 497 -22.53 19.88 19.66
N LEU A 498 -22.09 18.85 18.91
CA LEU A 498 -22.29 18.76 17.47
C LEU A 498 -23.59 18.03 17.08
N TRP A 499 -24.36 17.55 18.09
CA TRP A 499 -25.63 16.89 17.89
C TRP A 499 -26.74 17.93 17.64
N ASP A 500 -27.47 17.75 16.55
CA ASP A 500 -28.70 18.49 16.29
C ASP A 500 -29.91 17.62 16.67
N GLU A 501 -30.61 18.01 17.72
CA GLU A 501 -31.75 17.25 18.23
C GLU A 501 -32.94 17.26 17.25
N ALA A 502 -33.11 18.34 16.48
CA ALA A 502 -34.22 18.44 15.53
C ALA A 502 -34.05 17.44 14.38
N ASP A 503 -32.83 17.35 13.82
CA ASP A 503 -32.53 16.45 12.71
C ASP A 503 -32.11 15.04 13.15
N GLY A 504 -31.73 14.85 14.42
CA GLY A 504 -31.23 13.57 14.91
C GLY A 504 -29.89 13.14 14.29
N TYR A 505 -28.98 14.12 14.10
CA TYR A 505 -27.74 13.91 13.41
C TYR A 505 -26.60 14.79 13.93
N TYR A 506 -25.34 14.42 13.67
CA TYR A 506 -24.16 15.21 13.99
C TYR A 506 -23.74 16.04 12.79
N TYR A 507 -23.45 17.33 13.03
CA TYR A 507 -23.02 18.26 11.98
C TYR A 507 -21.69 18.93 12.32
N ASN A 508 -20.91 19.22 11.28
CA ASN A 508 -19.80 20.15 11.41
C ASN A 508 -20.30 21.52 11.88
N ARG A 509 -19.48 22.21 12.66
CA ARG A 509 -19.87 23.50 13.27
C ARG A 509 -18.85 24.59 12.95
N SER A 510 -19.31 25.71 12.44
CA SER A 510 -18.48 26.89 12.20
C SER A 510 -17.84 27.39 13.50
N THR A 511 -16.52 27.57 13.50
CA THR A 511 -15.80 28.16 14.63
C THR A 511 -15.97 29.67 14.72
N ARG A 512 -16.51 30.34 13.69
CA ARG A 512 -16.78 31.77 13.67
C ARG A 512 -18.06 32.14 14.44
N ASP A 513 -19.16 31.55 14.07
CA ASP A 513 -20.50 31.92 14.56
C ASP A 513 -21.27 30.75 15.23
N GLY A 514 -20.67 29.56 15.33
CA GLY A 514 -21.25 28.41 16.00
C GLY A 514 -22.38 27.71 15.23
N LYS A 515 -22.67 28.12 13.98
CA LYS A 515 -23.74 27.50 13.19
C LYS A 515 -23.33 26.14 12.63
N PHE A 516 -24.30 25.24 12.53
CA PHE A 516 -24.11 23.97 11.87
C PHE A 516 -23.99 24.10 10.35
N ASN A 517 -23.03 23.38 9.79
CA ASN A 517 -22.93 23.16 8.35
C ASN A 517 -23.79 21.94 8.01
N LYS A 518 -24.91 22.17 7.33
CA LYS A 518 -25.90 21.13 6.97
C LYS A 518 -25.50 20.29 5.74
N ARG A 519 -24.35 20.58 5.12
CA ARG A 519 -23.80 19.70 4.07
C ARG A 519 -23.05 18.54 4.71
N THR A 520 -23.42 17.32 4.36
CA THR A 520 -22.98 16.10 5.02
C THR A 520 -22.24 15.15 4.07
N SER A 521 -21.52 14.23 4.66
CA SER A 521 -20.89 13.09 4.03
C SER A 521 -21.01 11.86 4.96
N PRO A 522 -20.58 10.66 4.57
CA PRO A 522 -20.52 9.51 5.47
C PRO A 522 -19.72 9.73 6.76
N THR A 523 -18.84 10.73 6.80
CA THR A 523 -18.07 11.07 8.03
C THR A 523 -18.95 11.55 9.16
N ASN A 524 -20.15 12.03 8.87
CA ASN A 524 -21.14 12.40 9.90
C ASN A 524 -21.72 11.18 10.63
N PHE A 525 -21.49 9.95 10.18
CA PHE A 525 -21.75 8.71 10.92
C PHE A 525 -20.56 8.25 11.78
N TYR A 526 -19.38 8.84 11.67
CA TYR A 526 -18.20 8.46 12.45
C TYR A 526 -18.33 8.65 13.96
N PRO A 527 -19.22 9.50 14.49
CA PRO A 527 -19.53 9.48 15.93
C PRO A 527 -19.92 8.08 16.45
N LEU A 528 -20.53 7.22 15.61
CA LEU A 528 -20.76 5.80 15.92
C LEU A 528 -19.46 5.04 16.17
N LEU A 529 -18.41 5.33 15.40
CA LEU A 529 -17.10 4.72 15.56
C LEU A 529 -16.41 5.18 16.84
N ALA A 530 -16.55 6.47 17.18
CA ALA A 530 -16.06 7.08 18.40
C ALA A 530 -16.91 6.76 19.64
N LYS A 531 -18.02 6.03 19.48
CA LYS A 531 -18.97 5.68 20.56
C LYS A 531 -19.55 6.89 21.30
N VAL A 532 -19.80 7.97 20.56
CA VAL A 532 -20.39 9.20 21.10
C VAL A 532 -21.90 9.07 21.30
N PRO A 533 -22.70 8.62 20.29
CA PRO A 533 -24.15 8.55 20.43
C PRO A 533 -24.61 7.53 21.47
N SER A 534 -25.68 7.85 22.19
CA SER A 534 -26.48 6.84 22.86
C SER A 534 -27.12 5.88 21.84
N GLN A 535 -27.61 4.71 22.29
CA GLN A 535 -28.31 3.78 21.38
C GLN A 535 -29.55 4.44 20.73
N THR A 536 -30.24 5.35 21.44
CA THR A 536 -31.38 6.09 20.90
C THR A 536 -30.96 7.08 19.80
N GLN A 537 -29.89 7.84 20.02
CA GLN A 537 -29.33 8.73 19.00
C GLN A 537 -28.82 7.97 17.79
N ALA A 538 -28.07 6.86 18.01
CA ALA A 538 -27.62 5.97 16.94
C ALA A 538 -28.78 5.44 16.10
N LYS A 539 -29.90 5.06 16.74
CA LYS A 539 -31.11 4.60 16.04
C LYS A 539 -31.70 5.70 15.16
N ARG A 540 -31.70 6.98 15.61
CA ARG A 540 -32.15 8.11 14.78
C ARG A 540 -31.22 8.30 13.59
N MET A 541 -29.90 8.37 13.80
CA MET A 541 -28.91 8.51 12.73
C MET A 541 -29.09 7.43 11.65
N ILE A 542 -29.27 6.17 12.07
CA ILE A 542 -29.44 5.06 11.15
C ILE A 542 -30.77 5.11 10.42
N LYS A 543 -31.88 5.30 11.12
CA LYS A 543 -33.24 5.25 10.53
C LYS A 543 -33.54 6.47 9.68
N GLU A 544 -33.18 7.68 10.16
CA GLU A 544 -33.58 8.94 9.54
C GLU A 544 -32.64 9.34 8.41
N HIS A 545 -31.35 8.90 8.46
CA HIS A 545 -30.32 9.30 7.49
C HIS A 545 -29.69 8.13 6.73
N LEU A 546 -29.07 7.12 7.40
CA LEU A 546 -28.37 6.06 6.68
C LEU A 546 -29.31 5.26 5.78
N LEU A 547 -30.47 4.83 6.30
CA LEU A 547 -31.47 4.04 5.58
C LEU A 547 -32.41 4.90 4.72
N ASN A 548 -32.19 6.20 4.66
CA ASN A 548 -32.98 7.12 3.86
C ASN A 548 -32.53 7.05 2.39
N GLU A 549 -33.40 6.58 1.51
CA GLU A 549 -33.14 6.45 0.08
C GLU A 549 -32.92 7.82 -0.63
N LYS A 550 -33.42 8.89 -0.05
CA LYS A 550 -33.17 10.25 -0.53
C LYS A 550 -31.78 10.77 -0.12
N GLU A 551 -31.09 10.11 0.82
CA GLU A 551 -29.78 10.52 1.32
C GLU A 551 -28.72 9.47 0.95
N PHE A 552 -28.54 8.45 1.77
CA PHE A 552 -27.39 7.55 1.65
C PHE A 552 -27.74 6.15 1.17
N TRP A 553 -28.98 5.67 1.36
CA TRP A 553 -29.37 4.32 0.98
C TRP A 553 -29.70 4.20 -0.50
N GLY A 554 -29.61 2.99 -1.03
CA GLY A 554 -29.92 2.70 -2.43
C GLY A 554 -29.48 1.31 -2.83
N GLU A 555 -29.47 1.04 -4.12
CA GLU A 555 -28.92 -0.21 -4.64
C GLU A 555 -27.44 -0.33 -4.35
N TYR A 556 -26.69 0.74 -4.61
CA TYR A 556 -25.27 0.89 -4.27
C TYR A 556 -25.12 1.91 -3.15
N ILE A 557 -24.31 1.58 -2.14
CA ILE A 557 -24.13 2.35 -0.92
C ILE A 557 -22.66 2.45 -0.52
N ILE A 558 -22.28 3.45 0.26
CA ILE A 558 -22.93 4.74 0.55
C ILE A 558 -22.17 5.82 -0.21
N PRO A 559 -22.87 6.76 -0.88
CA PRO A 559 -22.20 7.83 -1.62
C PRO A 559 -21.48 8.81 -0.66
N ALA A 560 -20.37 9.40 -1.13
CA ALA A 560 -19.63 10.42 -0.38
C ALA A 560 -20.42 11.71 -0.15
N THR A 561 -21.48 11.92 -0.91
CA THR A 561 -22.41 13.05 -0.81
C THR A 561 -23.83 12.50 -0.86
N PRO A 562 -24.75 12.92 0.02
CA PRO A 562 -26.11 12.41 0.01
C PRO A 562 -26.84 12.75 -1.28
N ARG A 563 -27.76 11.90 -1.70
CA ARG A 563 -28.49 11.98 -2.99
C ARG A 563 -29.35 13.22 -3.15
N ASN A 564 -29.77 13.83 -2.03
CA ASN A 564 -30.53 15.07 -1.99
C ASN A 564 -29.64 16.34 -1.99
N ASP A 565 -28.32 16.21 -1.89
CA ASP A 565 -27.40 17.34 -2.10
C ASP A 565 -27.24 17.63 -3.60
N GLY A 566 -27.25 18.91 -3.98
CA GLY A 566 -27.09 19.31 -5.38
C GLY A 566 -25.80 18.81 -6.04
N ALA A 567 -24.72 18.63 -5.25
CA ALA A 567 -23.44 18.15 -5.72
C ALA A 567 -23.40 16.63 -5.98
N PHE A 568 -24.41 15.86 -5.58
CA PHE A 568 -24.48 14.43 -5.90
C PHE A 568 -24.48 14.19 -7.43
N LYS A 569 -25.08 15.07 -8.20
CA LYS A 569 -25.18 14.99 -9.66
C LYS A 569 -23.85 15.17 -10.37
N ASP A 570 -22.85 15.77 -9.70
CA ASP A 570 -21.53 15.99 -10.28
C ASP A 570 -20.87 14.64 -10.60
N ASN A 571 -21.18 13.59 -9.81
CA ASN A 571 -20.62 12.24 -9.94
C ASN A 571 -19.11 12.27 -10.16
N GLU A 572 -18.41 13.10 -9.40
CA GLU A 572 -17.02 13.43 -9.63
C GLU A 572 -16.22 13.40 -8.32
N TYR A 573 -15.34 12.42 -8.18
CA TYR A 573 -14.44 12.20 -7.05
C TYR A 573 -15.23 12.09 -5.73
N TRP A 574 -15.05 13.00 -4.74
CA TRP A 574 -15.80 12.96 -3.47
C TRP A 574 -17.21 13.60 -3.56
N ARG A 575 -17.68 13.93 -4.74
CA ARG A 575 -18.98 14.51 -5.02
C ARG A 575 -19.91 13.46 -5.65
N GLY A 576 -20.57 12.67 -4.82
CA GLY A 576 -21.60 11.70 -5.20
C GLY A 576 -21.12 10.26 -5.46
N ARG A 577 -19.80 9.97 -5.47
CA ARG A 577 -19.30 8.62 -5.72
C ARG A 577 -19.14 7.82 -4.42
N ILE A 578 -19.05 6.50 -4.53
CA ILE A 578 -18.88 5.56 -3.41
C ILE A 578 -17.40 5.26 -3.21
N TRP A 579 -16.95 5.26 -1.97
CA TRP A 579 -15.56 5.03 -1.59
C TRP A 579 -15.44 3.92 -0.54
N GLY A 580 -14.53 2.97 -0.78
CA GLY A 580 -14.28 1.87 0.14
C GLY A 580 -13.96 2.30 1.56
N PRO A 581 -13.05 3.26 1.80
CA PRO A 581 -12.71 3.76 3.13
C PRO A 581 -13.89 4.30 3.93
N LEU A 582 -14.74 5.13 3.30
CA LEU A 582 -15.92 5.69 3.99
C LEU A 582 -16.88 4.59 4.41
N ASN A 583 -17.14 3.63 3.50
CA ASN A 583 -17.99 2.49 3.80
C ASN A 583 -17.43 1.64 4.93
N PHE A 584 -16.12 1.37 4.91
CA PHE A 584 -15.47 0.56 5.94
C PHE A 584 -15.55 1.20 7.33
N LEU A 585 -15.27 2.49 7.44
CA LEU A 585 -15.31 3.20 8.73
C LEU A 585 -16.73 3.33 9.28
N VAL A 586 -17.73 3.59 8.41
CA VAL A 586 -19.14 3.56 8.82
C VAL A 586 -19.57 2.16 9.29
N TYR A 587 -19.16 1.11 8.56
CA TYR A 587 -19.44 -0.28 8.97
C TYR A 587 -18.81 -0.60 10.33
N LEU A 588 -17.57 -0.20 10.60
CA LEU A 588 -16.95 -0.35 11.91
C LEU A 588 -17.74 0.39 13.01
N GLY A 589 -18.26 1.58 12.71
CA GLY A 589 -19.13 2.32 13.61
C GLY A 589 -20.42 1.56 13.95
N LEU A 590 -21.07 0.97 12.93
CA LEU A 590 -22.27 0.14 13.11
C LEU A 590 -22.03 -1.10 14.01
N ARG A 591 -20.80 -1.62 14.06
CA ARG A 591 -20.46 -2.75 14.93
C ARG A 591 -20.49 -2.43 16.44
N ASN A 592 -20.44 -1.15 16.80
CA ASN A 592 -20.50 -0.71 18.20
C ASN A 592 -21.92 -0.67 18.74
N TYR A 593 -22.95 -0.86 17.91
CA TYR A 593 -24.36 -0.71 18.26
C TYR A 593 -25.20 -1.92 17.79
N ASP A 594 -26.40 -2.07 18.33
CA ASP A 594 -27.28 -3.19 18.01
C ASP A 594 -28.09 -2.95 16.71
N PHE A 595 -27.43 -3.18 15.57
CA PHE A 595 -28.03 -3.10 14.23
C PHE A 595 -27.62 -4.28 13.32
N PRO A 596 -27.82 -5.53 13.74
CA PRO A 596 -27.30 -6.69 13.00
C PRO A 596 -27.90 -6.82 11.59
N LYS A 597 -29.19 -6.49 11.41
CA LYS A 597 -29.84 -6.52 10.09
C LYS A 597 -29.26 -5.49 9.14
N VAL A 598 -29.04 -4.27 9.64
CA VAL A 598 -28.46 -3.18 8.83
C VAL A 598 -27.03 -3.52 8.41
N ARG A 599 -26.20 -4.03 9.36
CA ARG A 599 -24.83 -4.45 9.06
C ARG A 599 -24.78 -5.54 7.99
N LYS A 600 -25.65 -6.55 8.10
CA LYS A 600 -25.70 -7.64 7.12
C LYS A 600 -26.04 -7.12 5.73
N GLU A 601 -27.08 -6.29 5.60
CA GLU A 601 -27.48 -5.72 4.32
C GLU A 601 -26.39 -4.79 3.76
N PHE A 602 -25.75 -3.99 4.62
CA PHE A 602 -24.62 -3.15 4.26
C PHE A 602 -23.46 -3.96 3.67
N ALA A 603 -23.10 -5.07 4.31
CA ALA A 603 -22.05 -5.97 3.84
C ALA A 603 -22.41 -6.67 2.52
N GLU A 604 -23.67 -7.09 2.35
CA GLU A 604 -24.17 -7.69 1.10
C GLU A 604 -24.11 -6.70 -0.08
N LYS A 605 -24.53 -5.44 0.14
CA LYS A 605 -24.45 -4.39 -0.87
C LYS A 605 -22.99 -4.04 -1.22
N SER A 606 -22.13 -3.95 -0.24
CA SER A 606 -20.67 -3.73 -0.43
C SER A 606 -20.04 -4.87 -1.25
N LYS A 607 -20.36 -6.12 -0.90
CA LYS A 607 -19.94 -7.31 -1.66
C LYS A 607 -20.39 -7.27 -3.11
N LYS A 608 -21.68 -6.96 -3.33
CA LYS A 608 -22.25 -6.87 -4.68
C LYS A 608 -21.52 -5.86 -5.54
N LEU A 609 -21.28 -4.67 -4.99
CA LEU A 609 -20.57 -3.60 -5.70
C LEU A 609 -19.14 -4.00 -6.07
N PHE A 610 -18.39 -4.58 -5.14
CA PHE A 610 -17.03 -5.06 -5.38
C PHE A 610 -16.99 -6.14 -6.46
N LEU A 611 -17.82 -7.18 -6.33
CA LEU A 611 -17.81 -8.33 -7.25
C LEU A 611 -18.28 -7.99 -8.67
N GLN A 612 -19.11 -6.95 -8.84
CA GLN A 612 -19.57 -6.52 -10.16
C GLN A 612 -18.41 -6.22 -11.13
N SER A 613 -17.38 -5.53 -10.68
CA SER A 613 -16.20 -5.20 -11.50
C SER A 613 -15.14 -6.29 -11.43
N TRP A 614 -14.90 -6.85 -10.26
CA TRP A 614 -13.89 -7.88 -10.09
C TRP A 614 -14.12 -9.11 -10.97
N LEU A 615 -15.30 -9.69 -10.94
CA LEU A 615 -15.62 -10.89 -11.73
C LEU A 615 -15.63 -10.62 -13.25
N LYS A 616 -16.08 -9.44 -13.66
CA LYS A 616 -16.16 -9.07 -15.08
C LYS A 616 -14.78 -8.76 -15.66
N ASP A 617 -14.07 -7.84 -15.06
CA ASP A 617 -12.87 -7.22 -15.63
C ASP A 617 -11.58 -7.48 -14.83
N GLY A 618 -11.67 -8.04 -13.61
CA GLY A 618 -10.57 -8.16 -12.67
C GLY A 618 -10.13 -6.82 -12.10
N TYR A 619 -10.97 -5.78 -12.15
CA TYR A 619 -10.64 -4.45 -11.68
C TYR A 619 -11.20 -4.18 -10.28
N VAL A 620 -10.46 -3.38 -9.53
CA VAL A 620 -10.83 -2.84 -8.21
C VAL A 620 -10.66 -1.33 -8.29
N PHE A 621 -11.76 -0.62 -8.44
CA PHE A 621 -11.71 0.82 -8.68
C PHE A 621 -11.45 1.62 -7.39
N GLU A 622 -10.81 2.76 -7.54
CA GLU A 622 -10.61 3.74 -6.50
C GLU A 622 -11.93 4.23 -5.88
N ASN A 623 -12.92 4.47 -6.75
CA ASN A 623 -14.28 4.86 -6.38
C ASN A 623 -15.30 4.40 -7.43
N TYR A 624 -16.59 4.40 -7.07
CA TYR A 624 -17.67 3.86 -7.89
C TYR A 624 -18.82 4.85 -8.02
N ASN A 625 -19.51 4.86 -9.15
CA ASN A 625 -20.73 5.61 -9.37
C ASN A 625 -21.86 5.09 -8.46
N ALA A 626 -22.48 5.95 -7.67
CA ALA A 626 -23.53 5.55 -6.72
C ALA A 626 -24.87 5.19 -7.37
N THR A 627 -25.04 5.47 -8.66
CA THR A 627 -26.25 5.14 -9.41
C THR A 627 -26.11 3.84 -10.21
N THR A 628 -24.93 3.63 -10.83
CA THR A 628 -24.72 2.50 -11.76
C THR A 628 -23.79 1.43 -11.22
N GLY A 629 -23.04 1.70 -10.15
CA GLY A 629 -21.99 0.83 -9.63
C GLY A 629 -20.74 0.76 -10.52
N GLN A 630 -20.64 1.55 -11.59
CA GLN A 630 -19.47 1.58 -12.48
C GLN A 630 -18.33 2.36 -11.85
N GLY A 631 -17.07 1.93 -12.11
CA GLY A 631 -15.87 2.62 -11.64
C GLY A 631 -15.10 3.33 -12.76
N ASP A 632 -15.36 3.00 -14.03
CA ASP A 632 -14.63 3.49 -15.20
C ASP A 632 -15.37 4.56 -16.01
N ASP A 633 -16.48 5.06 -15.50
CA ASP A 633 -17.31 6.12 -16.09
C ASP A 633 -16.71 7.54 -15.91
N THR A 634 -15.58 7.66 -15.23
CA THR A 634 -14.81 8.90 -15.07
C THR A 634 -13.31 8.64 -15.16
N LEU A 635 -12.54 9.66 -15.54
CA LEU A 635 -11.07 9.60 -15.48
C LEU A 635 -10.50 9.79 -14.06
N ARG A 636 -11.34 10.25 -13.12
CA ARG A 636 -10.97 10.46 -11.70
C ARG A 636 -11.34 9.27 -10.82
N SER A 637 -11.11 8.07 -11.33
CA SER A 637 -11.17 6.81 -10.58
C SER A 637 -10.12 5.89 -11.16
N ASP A 638 -9.05 5.63 -10.44
CA ASP A 638 -8.05 4.64 -10.86
C ASP A 638 -8.74 3.28 -11.01
N LYS A 639 -8.39 2.55 -12.06
CA LYS A 639 -9.02 1.24 -12.35
C LYS A 639 -8.52 0.12 -11.47
N TYR A 640 -7.37 0.32 -10.81
CA TYR A 640 -6.74 -0.72 -10.03
C TYR A 640 -6.12 -0.14 -8.76
N TYR A 641 -6.96 0.10 -7.76
CA TYR A 641 -6.61 0.80 -6.53
C TYR A 641 -7.02 -0.04 -5.32
N HIS A 642 -6.07 -0.39 -4.47
CA HIS A 642 -6.26 -1.41 -3.43
C HIS A 642 -7.40 -1.10 -2.43
N TRP A 643 -7.65 0.17 -2.06
CA TRP A 643 -8.65 0.47 -1.04
C TRP A 643 -10.11 0.21 -1.47
N GLY A 644 -10.38 0.11 -2.78
CA GLY A 644 -11.68 -0.37 -3.26
C GLY A 644 -12.04 -1.76 -2.72
N ALA A 645 -11.01 -2.56 -2.39
CA ALA A 645 -11.18 -3.88 -1.78
C ALA A 645 -11.65 -3.87 -0.32
N LEU A 646 -11.71 -2.70 0.34
CA LEU A 646 -12.36 -2.58 1.66
C LEU A 646 -13.85 -2.96 1.61
N LEU A 647 -14.50 -2.80 0.45
CA LEU A 647 -15.87 -3.28 0.24
C LEU A 647 -15.98 -4.81 0.38
N ALA A 648 -14.99 -5.56 -0.11
CA ALA A 648 -14.89 -7.01 0.09
C ALA A 648 -14.51 -7.35 1.55
N TYR A 649 -13.61 -6.57 2.14
CA TYR A 649 -13.16 -6.74 3.52
C TYR A 649 -14.33 -6.65 4.52
N ILE A 650 -15.25 -5.70 4.34
CA ILE A 650 -16.51 -5.58 5.11
C ILE A 650 -17.28 -6.90 5.10
N SER A 651 -17.45 -7.50 3.92
CA SER A 651 -18.17 -8.78 3.79
C SER A 651 -17.47 -9.93 4.49
N LEU A 652 -16.13 -9.98 4.43
CA LEU A 652 -15.36 -11.03 5.12
C LEU A 652 -15.48 -10.92 6.64
N ILE A 653 -15.52 -9.71 7.19
CA ILE A 653 -15.76 -9.49 8.64
C ILE A 653 -17.18 -9.92 9.01
N GLU A 654 -18.21 -9.43 8.31
CA GLU A 654 -19.60 -9.71 8.69
C GLU A 654 -19.95 -11.20 8.59
N ASN A 655 -19.33 -11.92 7.64
CA ASN A 655 -19.49 -13.37 7.50
C ASN A 655 -18.58 -14.21 8.43
N GLY A 656 -17.86 -13.56 9.36
CA GLY A 656 -17.00 -14.26 10.33
C GLY A 656 -15.81 -14.99 9.68
N LYS A 657 -15.35 -14.54 8.53
CA LYS A 657 -14.18 -15.10 7.85
C LYS A 657 -12.87 -14.52 8.37
N ILE A 658 -12.95 -13.32 8.90
CA ILE A 658 -11.88 -12.59 9.56
C ILE A 658 -12.44 -11.86 10.78
N GLU A 659 -11.58 -11.56 11.77
CA GLU A 659 -11.95 -10.82 12.99
C GLU A 659 -11.92 -9.30 12.77
#